data_a5a1a0295348db96b19acecf80d8622b
#
_entry.id   a5a1a0295348db96b19acecf80d8622b
#
_cell.length_a   1.000
_cell.length_b   1.000
_cell.length_c   1.000
_cell.angle_alpha   90.00
_cell.angle_beta   90.00
_cell.angle_gamma   90.00
#
_symmetry.space_group_name_H-M   'P 1'
#
loop_
_entity.id
_entity.type
_entity.pdbx_description
1 polymer ?
#
loop_
_entity_poly.entity_id
_entity_poly.type
_entity_poly.pdbx_seq_one_letter_code
_entity_poly.pdbx_strand_id
1 'polypeptide(L)'
;MVLIQNLCKPFDSNRAFFNVLKTSILLVIMSITFTSNALILKKNRSIDSPNKQQENRFVISGTISDKATGETLIGAAVIVKTKNKGVVSNEYGFYSLELLESENTIEISYLGYKTIELSLDLTEDQSINIELEPENNNLDEVVISIQKQNKSQLKSVIAGTTTLNSKDIKASPAFFGEPDITRVMLAQAGVSSNGEGTSGFNVRGGNIDQNLILLDEAPLYNSSHIWGFFSIFNVDAIKDIKLYKGDIPARFGGRASSVLDIRLKEGSLKKFKGEGGVGVLFSRLTLEGPIKKDVSSFLISARRSYFDIFLDKSSDVYFQDLSAKLSWQINQKNKLFVSGYLGSDVMGVTFEQDITQDGETEVVKSETKFKWTNSTASIRWNHLFSSKTFMNISAIYSRYDYLLSSENSGSELTESNATSFEWTSVAENWILKADLTKFINPKTKIRFGINNTIYKFSPTKIKSNATGLPNINFDSDRALEIAPYFEFIKSWGKLSLNTGLRYSLYANIGAHTLTQYAPGIPESPATISGSTSYKKNEIIKRYDGFEPRLSFKYDLSDRKALKFGLHRMYQFTQLISNTAASLPFDIWKLSDPYIKPLKVNQISVGYAYDTENRAYNFSADGYYKTFKDIIEYKNGADLFLQENIESQLIPAKGFAYGIELAVHKNNGPLKGSLNYTFSRAKRKTEAKYLFDNINNGDYFPSNFDRPHMLNLTTNYKLNKKWSFGLFFTYQTGRPLTRPTGKLDINGETYFTFSDRNAYRVSDTHRMDFSFNYNATGNPNTAWKGSWSFGLYNVYARKNTFSEYTSYEDDKVRAYKFSVLGGIFPFITYNFKF
;
A
#
# COMPACT_ATOMS: atom_id res chain seq x y z
N MET A 1 -36.20 9.24 6.66
CA MET A 1 -36.65 7.85 6.89
C MET A 1 -37.40 7.28 5.69
N VAL A 2 -38.21 8.06 4.96
CA VAL A 2 -38.93 7.61 3.75
C VAL A 2 -38.02 7.36 2.53
N LEU A 3 -36.83 8.00 2.46
CA LEU A 3 -35.86 7.78 1.37
C LEU A 3 -35.12 6.44 1.49
N ILE A 4 -35.04 5.87 2.66
CA ILE A 4 -34.31 4.60 2.91
C ILE A 4 -35.21 3.38 2.57
N GLN A 5 -36.51 3.48 2.69
CA GLN A 5 -37.45 2.41 2.34
C GLN A 5 -37.57 2.18 0.82
N ASN A 6 -37.31 3.19 -0.02
CA ASN A 6 -37.34 3.03 -1.47
C ASN A 6 -36.06 2.45 -2.08
N LEU A 7 -34.97 2.30 -1.30
CA LEU A 7 -33.74 1.61 -1.69
C LEU A 7 -33.83 0.08 -1.60
N CYS A 8 -34.95 -0.47 -1.13
CA CYS A 8 -35.14 -1.90 -0.86
C CYS A 8 -35.91 -2.67 -1.95
N LYS A 9 -36.02 -2.15 -3.18
CA LYS A 9 -36.57 -2.93 -4.30
C LYS A 9 -35.46 -3.75 -4.97
N PRO A 10 -35.75 -4.98 -5.48
CA PRO A 10 -34.73 -5.87 -6.05
C PRO A 10 -34.06 -5.22 -7.27
N PHE A 11 -32.73 -5.19 -7.27
CA PHE A 11 -31.91 -4.49 -8.25
C PHE A 11 -31.41 -5.42 -9.37
N ASP A 12 -31.58 -5.03 -10.60
CA ASP A 12 -30.95 -5.58 -11.79
C ASP A 12 -29.48 -5.10 -11.87
N SER A 13 -28.49 -5.98 -12.08
CA SER A 13 -27.05 -5.66 -11.84
C SER A 13 -26.49 -4.53 -12.70
N ASN A 14 -26.98 -4.35 -13.91
CA ASN A 14 -26.60 -3.19 -14.72
C ASN A 14 -27.32 -1.91 -14.28
N ARG A 15 -28.54 -2.04 -13.76
CA ARG A 15 -29.25 -0.91 -13.16
C ARG A 15 -28.71 -0.51 -11.79
N ALA A 16 -28.12 -1.44 -11.00
CA ALA A 16 -27.52 -1.15 -9.70
C ALA A 16 -26.34 -0.19 -9.83
N PHE A 17 -25.43 -0.43 -10.76
CA PHE A 17 -24.30 0.46 -11.00
C PHE A 17 -24.76 1.86 -11.43
N PHE A 18 -25.72 1.94 -12.40
CA PHE A 18 -26.26 3.22 -12.84
C PHE A 18 -27.07 3.95 -11.76
N ASN A 19 -27.76 3.22 -10.87
CA ASN A 19 -28.52 3.83 -9.80
C ASN A 19 -27.61 4.28 -8.64
N VAL A 20 -26.57 3.53 -8.27
CA VAL A 20 -25.53 3.98 -7.33
C VAL A 20 -24.81 5.19 -7.92
N LEU A 21 -24.50 5.18 -9.20
CA LEU A 21 -23.91 6.34 -9.89
C LEU A 21 -24.85 7.54 -9.88
N LYS A 22 -26.13 7.37 -10.18
CA LYS A 22 -27.15 8.44 -10.11
C LYS A 22 -27.32 8.96 -8.71
N THR A 23 -27.40 8.10 -7.70
CA THR A 23 -27.58 8.51 -6.29
C THR A 23 -26.34 9.20 -5.75
N SER A 24 -25.14 8.75 -6.11
CA SER A 24 -23.89 9.40 -5.76
C SER A 24 -23.74 10.76 -6.42
N ILE A 25 -24.13 10.90 -7.69
CA ILE A 25 -24.18 12.17 -8.43
C ILE A 25 -25.24 13.11 -7.80
N LEU A 26 -26.41 12.57 -7.43
CA LEU A 26 -27.47 13.33 -6.80
C LEU A 26 -27.06 13.85 -5.40
N LEU A 27 -26.37 13.03 -4.60
CA LEU A 27 -25.82 13.42 -3.29
C LEU A 27 -24.75 14.51 -3.43
N VAL A 28 -23.91 14.43 -4.47
CA VAL A 28 -22.93 15.49 -4.79
C VAL A 28 -23.65 16.77 -5.22
N ILE A 29 -24.69 16.69 -6.05
CA ILE A 29 -25.50 17.83 -6.48
C ILE A 29 -26.27 18.42 -5.29
N MET A 30 -26.86 17.61 -4.41
CA MET A 30 -27.55 18.09 -3.19
C MET A 30 -26.56 18.78 -2.23
N SER A 31 -25.34 18.27 -2.09
CA SER A 31 -24.33 18.93 -1.24
C SER A 31 -23.88 20.27 -1.81
N ILE A 32 -23.87 20.42 -3.14
CA ILE A 32 -23.59 21.70 -3.81
C ILE A 32 -24.73 22.70 -3.59
N THR A 33 -26.00 22.26 -3.64
CA THR A 33 -27.17 23.12 -3.40
C THR A 33 -27.33 23.54 -1.94
N PHE A 34 -26.97 22.64 -0.97
CA PHE A 34 -26.96 23.00 0.46
C PHE A 34 -25.90 24.05 0.79
N THR A 35 -24.76 24.04 0.13
CA THR A 35 -23.72 25.07 0.35
C THR A 35 -24.09 26.41 -0.26
N SER A 36 -24.88 26.46 -1.34
CA SER A 36 -25.36 27.70 -1.92
C SER A 36 -26.46 28.36 -1.05
N ASN A 37 -27.37 27.59 -0.49
CA ASN A 37 -28.43 28.11 0.36
C ASN A 37 -27.94 28.55 1.77
N ALA A 38 -26.91 27.94 2.33
CA ALA A 38 -26.30 28.37 3.59
C ALA A 38 -25.55 29.71 3.47
N LEU A 39 -25.19 30.13 2.25
CA LEU A 39 -24.55 31.41 1.96
C LEU A 39 -25.56 32.56 1.84
N ILE A 40 -26.83 32.28 1.50
CA ILE A 40 -27.88 33.30 1.35
C ILE A 40 -28.40 33.78 2.72
N LEU A 41 -28.34 32.91 3.76
CA LEU A 41 -28.82 33.26 5.11
C LEU A 41 -27.86 34.11 5.94
N LYS A 42 -26.68 34.46 5.44
CA LYS A 42 -25.67 35.25 6.15
C LYS A 42 -25.59 36.71 5.77
N LYS A 43 -26.51 37.23 4.95
CA LYS A 43 -26.43 38.59 4.41
C LYS A 43 -27.20 39.67 5.18
N ASN A 44 -27.82 39.32 6.33
CA ASN A 44 -28.56 40.33 7.13
C ASN A 44 -28.18 40.25 8.61
N ARG A 45 -27.03 40.78 8.96
CA ARG A 45 -26.74 41.35 10.29
C ARG A 45 -25.66 42.42 10.14
N SER A 46 -26.04 43.61 9.90
CA SER A 46 -25.23 44.81 10.11
C SER A 46 -25.21 45.11 11.62
N ILE A 47 -24.07 44.97 12.24
CA ILE A 47 -23.76 45.57 13.51
C ILE A 47 -22.61 46.52 13.23
N ASP A 48 -22.89 47.81 13.35
CA ASP A 48 -21.91 48.87 13.27
C ASP A 48 -20.84 48.68 14.35
N SER A 49 -19.59 48.58 13.92
CA SER A 49 -18.40 48.71 14.75
C SER A 49 -17.43 49.64 14.05
N PRO A 50 -16.68 50.52 14.79
CA PRO A 50 -15.99 51.64 14.20
C PRO A 50 -14.78 51.19 13.35
N ASN A 51 -14.74 51.78 12.19
CA ASN A 51 -13.67 51.99 11.20
C ASN A 51 -12.28 51.40 11.48
N LYS A 52 -12.12 50.08 11.23
CA LYS A 52 -10.88 49.50 10.74
C LYS A 52 -10.96 49.54 9.22
N GLN A 53 -10.06 50.19 8.54
CA GLN A 53 -9.87 50.09 7.10
C GLN A 53 -9.88 48.63 6.73
N GLN A 54 -10.94 48.16 6.07
CA GLN A 54 -11.12 46.79 5.66
C GLN A 54 -10.21 46.57 4.44
N GLU A 55 -8.95 46.16 4.67
CA GLU A 55 -8.03 45.78 3.58
C GLU A 55 -8.74 44.77 2.65
N ASN A 56 -8.74 45.03 1.38
CA ASN A 56 -9.31 44.15 0.37
C ASN A 56 -8.58 42.80 0.39
N ARG A 57 -9.32 41.70 0.19
CA ARG A 57 -8.79 40.33 0.16
C ARG A 57 -9.01 39.73 -1.21
N PHE A 58 -7.94 39.19 -1.78
CA PHE A 58 -7.95 38.56 -3.08
C PHE A 58 -7.41 37.13 -2.96
N VAL A 59 -7.82 36.26 -3.89
CA VAL A 59 -7.37 34.87 -3.93
C VAL A 59 -6.55 34.65 -5.18
N ILE A 60 -5.32 34.15 -4.96
CA ILE A 60 -4.54 33.57 -6.04
C ILE A 60 -4.67 32.04 -5.98
N SER A 61 -4.87 31.41 -7.12
CA SER A 61 -4.96 29.95 -7.22
C SER A 61 -4.37 29.47 -8.55
N GLY A 62 -4.08 28.19 -8.63
CA GLY A 62 -3.54 27.60 -9.85
C GLY A 62 -2.80 26.30 -9.57
N THR A 63 -2.05 25.84 -10.55
CA THR A 63 -1.20 24.64 -10.42
C THR A 63 0.28 25.01 -10.42
N ILE A 64 1.07 24.26 -9.65
CA ILE A 64 2.51 24.37 -9.65
C ILE A 64 3.07 23.16 -10.39
N SER A 65 3.93 23.39 -11.38
CA SER A 65 4.48 22.36 -12.25
C SER A 65 5.99 22.50 -12.43
N ASP A 66 6.61 21.44 -12.87
CA ASP A 66 8.02 21.39 -13.30
C ASP A 66 8.15 22.01 -14.69
N LYS A 67 8.96 23.05 -14.85
CA LYS A 67 9.19 23.75 -16.12
C LYS A 67 9.78 22.83 -17.20
N ALA A 68 10.60 21.83 -16.81
CA ALA A 68 11.24 20.93 -17.74
C ALA A 68 10.34 19.81 -18.25
N THR A 69 9.32 19.42 -17.50
CA THR A 69 8.40 18.32 -17.83
C THR A 69 6.95 18.75 -17.97
N GLY A 70 6.53 19.84 -17.32
CA GLY A 70 5.12 20.23 -17.16
C GLY A 70 4.37 19.40 -16.11
N GLU A 71 5.05 18.47 -15.43
CA GLU A 71 4.45 17.62 -14.40
C GLU A 71 4.09 18.43 -13.15
N THR A 72 2.91 18.18 -12.56
CA THR A 72 2.47 18.92 -11.37
C THR A 72 3.34 18.57 -10.15
N LEU A 73 3.65 19.59 -9.33
CA LEU A 73 4.46 19.45 -8.12
C LEU A 73 3.57 19.38 -6.87
N ILE A 74 3.68 18.29 -6.12
CA ILE A 74 2.90 18.02 -4.91
C ILE A 74 3.64 18.54 -3.68
N GLY A 75 3.01 19.39 -2.86
CA GLY A 75 3.62 19.91 -1.64
C GLY A 75 4.59 21.07 -1.89
N ALA A 76 4.56 21.71 -3.06
CA ALA A 76 5.28 22.94 -3.31
C ALA A 76 4.70 24.06 -2.44
N ALA A 77 5.57 24.85 -1.78
CA ALA A 77 5.17 25.92 -0.87
C ALA A 77 4.97 27.24 -1.62
N VAL A 78 3.89 27.93 -1.31
CA VAL A 78 3.60 29.32 -1.74
C VAL A 78 3.48 30.14 -0.47
N ILE A 79 4.39 31.08 -0.23
CA ILE A 79 4.55 31.79 1.05
C ILE A 79 4.55 33.30 0.80
N VAL A 80 3.81 34.04 1.61
CA VAL A 80 3.91 35.51 1.67
C VAL A 80 5.18 35.87 2.42
N LYS A 81 6.13 36.50 1.75
CA LYS A 81 7.47 36.77 2.28
C LYS A 81 7.46 37.60 3.56
N THR A 82 6.54 38.56 3.67
CA THR A 82 6.47 39.54 4.78
C THR A 82 5.85 38.97 6.07
N LYS A 83 5.01 37.92 6.00
CA LYS A 83 4.21 37.43 7.14
C LYS A 83 4.37 35.94 7.45
N ASN A 84 5.27 35.22 6.80
CA ASN A 84 5.46 33.77 6.96
C ASN A 84 4.14 32.96 6.87
N LYS A 85 3.17 33.51 6.09
CA LYS A 85 1.86 32.91 5.82
C LYS A 85 1.91 32.23 4.46
N GLY A 86 1.42 31.04 4.34
CA GLY A 86 1.47 30.34 3.06
C GLY A 86 0.61 29.09 3.02
N VAL A 87 0.59 28.48 1.85
CA VAL A 87 -0.07 27.20 1.56
C VAL A 87 0.91 26.28 0.86
N VAL A 88 0.55 25.00 0.77
CA VAL A 88 1.27 24.02 -0.07
C VAL A 88 0.32 23.46 -1.12
N SER A 89 0.86 23.17 -2.30
CA SER A 89 0.08 22.50 -3.35
C SER A 89 -0.41 21.13 -2.88
N ASN A 90 -1.63 20.78 -3.24
CA ASN A 90 -2.26 19.51 -2.88
C ASN A 90 -1.67 18.34 -3.70
N GLU A 91 -2.24 17.16 -3.53
CA GLU A 91 -1.88 15.93 -4.26
C GLU A 91 -2.05 16.00 -5.78
N TYR A 92 -2.61 17.08 -6.30
CA TYR A 92 -2.83 17.34 -7.72
C TYR A 92 -2.06 18.57 -8.21
N GLY A 93 -1.15 19.11 -7.37
CA GLY A 93 -0.36 20.30 -7.68
C GLY A 93 -1.13 21.61 -7.55
N PHE A 94 -2.42 21.58 -7.14
CA PHE A 94 -3.26 22.79 -7.01
C PHE A 94 -3.00 23.51 -5.69
N TYR A 95 -2.91 24.84 -5.75
CA TYR A 95 -2.82 25.72 -4.59
C TYR A 95 -3.91 26.80 -4.62
N SER A 96 -4.28 27.32 -3.46
CA SER A 96 -5.17 28.48 -3.30
C SER A 96 -4.75 29.25 -2.07
N LEU A 97 -4.40 30.52 -2.25
CA LEU A 97 -3.87 31.40 -1.21
C LEU A 97 -4.64 32.71 -1.21
N GLU A 98 -5.24 33.06 -0.07
CA GLU A 98 -5.90 34.36 0.14
C GLU A 98 -4.86 35.37 0.64
N LEU A 99 -4.76 36.52 -0.04
CA LEU A 99 -3.83 37.60 0.19
C LEU A 99 -4.59 38.88 0.53
N LEU A 100 -3.98 39.74 1.34
CA LEU A 100 -4.40 41.14 1.48
C LEU A 100 -3.76 41.97 0.35
N GLU A 101 -4.34 43.06 -0.01
CA GLU A 101 -3.82 43.98 -1.04
C GLU A 101 -2.35 44.39 -0.77
N SER A 102 -2.00 44.56 0.51
CA SER A 102 -0.63 44.82 0.96
C SER A 102 0.32 43.60 0.87
N GLU A 103 -0.18 42.37 0.65
CA GLU A 103 0.61 41.11 0.59
C GLU A 103 0.97 40.77 -0.86
N ASN A 104 1.52 41.69 -1.62
CA ASN A 104 1.71 41.57 -3.07
C ASN A 104 2.96 40.78 -3.51
N THR A 105 3.79 40.27 -2.59
CA THR A 105 4.99 39.50 -2.93
C THR A 105 4.91 38.11 -2.31
N ILE A 106 4.99 37.08 -3.18
CA ILE A 106 4.99 35.69 -2.79
C ILE A 106 6.28 35.00 -3.20
N GLU A 107 6.72 34.08 -2.38
CA GLU A 107 7.83 33.16 -2.65
C GLU A 107 7.29 31.77 -2.91
N ILE A 108 7.72 31.14 -4.00
CA ILE A 108 7.35 29.79 -4.36
C ILE A 108 8.59 28.90 -4.35
N SER A 109 8.53 27.81 -3.58
CA SER A 109 9.66 26.91 -3.41
C SER A 109 9.26 25.43 -3.39
N TYR A 110 10.14 24.58 -3.94
CA TYR A 110 10.01 23.13 -3.90
C TYR A 110 11.39 22.47 -3.88
N LEU A 111 11.50 21.30 -3.24
CA LEU A 111 12.79 20.59 -3.09
C LEU A 111 13.39 20.20 -4.45
N GLY A 112 14.61 20.68 -4.73
CA GLY A 112 15.32 20.40 -5.98
C GLY A 112 14.94 21.34 -7.12
N TYR A 113 14.28 22.46 -6.81
CA TYR A 113 13.89 23.51 -7.75
C TYR A 113 14.38 24.86 -7.28
N LYS A 114 14.65 25.76 -8.23
CA LYS A 114 14.95 27.16 -7.93
C LYS A 114 13.75 27.82 -7.30
N THR A 115 13.97 28.53 -6.20
CA THR A 115 12.93 29.37 -5.58
C THR A 115 12.69 30.58 -6.48
N ILE A 116 11.42 30.91 -6.68
CA ILE A 116 11.02 32.09 -7.42
C ILE A 116 10.23 33.05 -6.55
N GLU A 117 10.39 34.33 -6.77
CA GLU A 117 9.58 35.40 -6.17
C GLU A 117 8.69 36.00 -7.27
N LEU A 118 7.42 36.23 -6.93
CA LEU A 118 6.44 36.89 -7.80
C LEU A 118 5.86 38.09 -7.08
N SER A 119 5.91 39.25 -7.74
CA SER A 119 5.15 40.43 -7.35
C SER A 119 3.82 40.42 -8.07
N LEU A 120 2.74 40.65 -7.35
CA LEU A 120 1.37 40.52 -7.81
C LEU A 120 0.67 41.89 -7.79
N ASP A 121 -0.13 42.17 -8.78
CA ASP A 121 -1.09 43.25 -8.75
C ASP A 121 -2.44 42.69 -8.28
N LEU A 122 -2.82 42.97 -7.03
CA LEU A 122 -3.97 42.37 -6.35
C LEU A 122 -5.20 43.25 -6.46
N THR A 123 -5.78 43.32 -7.64
CA THR A 123 -7.04 44.07 -7.91
C THR A 123 -8.27 43.17 -7.96
N GLU A 124 -8.06 41.88 -8.26
CA GLU A 124 -9.12 40.85 -8.34
C GLU A 124 -8.55 39.44 -8.01
N ASP A 125 -9.44 38.45 -7.89
CA ASP A 125 -9.03 37.03 -7.77
C ASP A 125 -8.32 36.55 -9.04
N GLN A 126 -7.12 35.97 -8.91
CA GLN A 126 -6.28 35.59 -10.05
C GLN A 126 -6.03 34.08 -10.11
N SER A 127 -6.03 33.52 -11.34
CA SER A 127 -5.60 32.16 -11.60
C SER A 127 -4.20 32.15 -12.22
N ILE A 128 -3.20 31.76 -11.44
CA ILE A 128 -1.77 31.83 -11.82
C ILE A 128 -1.18 30.41 -11.75
N ASN A 129 -0.89 29.84 -12.93
CA ASN A 129 -0.11 28.61 -12.99
C ASN A 129 1.37 28.95 -12.92
N ILE A 130 2.11 28.21 -12.07
CA ILE A 130 3.51 28.50 -11.74
C ILE A 130 4.39 27.33 -12.23
N GLU A 131 5.40 27.64 -13.01
CA GLU A 131 6.42 26.66 -13.44
C GLU A 131 7.71 26.89 -12.65
N LEU A 132 8.18 25.87 -11.93
CA LEU A 132 9.46 25.89 -11.23
C LEU A 132 10.54 25.24 -12.08
N GLU A 133 11.70 25.87 -12.17
CA GLU A 133 12.85 25.33 -12.86
C GLU A 133 13.63 24.39 -11.95
N PRO A 134 13.92 23.14 -12.40
CA PRO A 134 14.77 22.24 -11.65
C PRO A 134 16.14 22.86 -11.38
N GLU A 135 16.61 22.80 -10.14
CA GLU A 135 17.94 23.24 -9.80
C GLU A 135 18.96 22.19 -10.24
N ASN A 136 19.76 22.53 -11.24
CA ASN A 136 20.90 21.69 -11.64
C ASN A 136 21.99 21.89 -10.59
N ASN A 137 22.01 21.08 -9.55
CA ASN A 137 23.04 21.10 -8.52
C ASN A 137 24.41 20.71 -9.11
N ASN A 138 25.09 21.66 -9.69
CA ASN A 138 26.53 21.69 -9.59
C ASN A 138 26.88 22.05 -8.15
N LEU A 139 27.57 21.12 -7.49
CA LEU A 139 27.97 21.20 -6.10
C LEU A 139 28.86 22.44 -5.87
N ASP A 140 28.26 23.50 -5.33
CA ASP A 140 28.97 24.45 -4.50
C ASP A 140 27.96 25.26 -3.70
N GLU A 141 28.24 25.33 -2.43
CA GLU A 141 27.69 26.23 -1.42
C GLU A 141 26.35 25.90 -0.72
N VAL A 142 26.46 25.93 0.57
CA VAL A 142 25.41 25.76 1.56
C VAL A 142 24.45 26.95 1.49
N VAL A 143 23.43 26.85 0.65
CA VAL A 143 22.27 27.73 0.79
C VAL A 143 21.33 27.11 1.84
N ILE A 144 21.23 27.75 2.98
CA ILE A 144 20.21 27.48 4.01
C ILE A 144 18.89 27.98 3.41
N SER A 145 18.30 27.17 2.55
CA SER A 145 17.01 27.51 1.96
C SER A 145 15.87 26.73 2.64
N ILE A 146 14.70 27.31 2.61
CA ILE A 146 13.41 26.74 3.02
C ILE A 146 13.18 25.32 2.43
N GLN A 147 13.91 24.97 1.39
CA GLN A 147 13.90 23.66 0.68
C GLN A 147 14.14 22.42 1.56
N LYS A 148 14.88 22.56 2.68
CA LYS A 148 15.15 21.46 3.63
C LYS A 148 13.96 21.12 4.53
N GLN A 149 12.90 21.92 4.51
CA GLN A 149 11.74 21.74 5.37
C GLN A 149 10.80 20.60 4.93
N ASN A 150 10.82 20.17 3.65
CA ASN A 150 9.81 19.23 3.14
C ASN A 150 9.99 17.77 3.59
N LYS A 151 11.19 17.39 4.06
CA LYS A 151 11.44 16.05 4.64
C LYS A 151 11.21 16.01 6.15
N SER A 152 11.07 17.15 6.79
CA SER A 152 10.87 17.18 8.23
C SER A 152 9.47 16.72 8.62
N GLN A 153 9.41 15.82 9.60
CA GLN A 153 8.18 15.41 10.29
C GLN A 153 7.43 16.61 10.90
N LEU A 154 8.09 17.75 11.09
CA LEU A 154 7.48 18.96 11.66
C LEU A 154 6.32 19.51 10.83
N LYS A 155 6.33 19.37 9.51
CA LYS A 155 5.26 19.94 8.66
C LYS A 155 3.98 19.11 8.64
N SER A 156 4.07 17.81 8.83
CA SER A 156 2.87 16.96 8.88
C SER A 156 2.13 17.13 10.19
N VAL A 157 0.83 17.40 10.14
CA VAL A 157 -0.06 17.32 11.30
C VAL A 157 -0.21 15.89 11.78
N ILE A 158 -0.10 14.93 10.87
CA ILE A 158 -0.30 13.51 11.08
C ILE A 158 0.99 12.90 11.62
N ALA A 159 0.91 12.18 12.76
CA ALA A 159 2.02 11.42 13.30
C ALA A 159 2.30 10.16 12.45
N GLY A 160 3.58 9.71 12.42
CA GLY A 160 3.95 8.48 11.73
C GLY A 160 3.76 8.50 10.20
N THR A 161 3.78 9.67 9.56
CA THR A 161 3.70 9.77 8.10
C THR A 161 5.10 9.85 7.51
N THR A 162 5.38 9.03 6.51
CA THR A 162 6.62 9.09 5.71
C THR A 162 6.27 9.45 4.27
N THR A 163 6.97 10.43 3.70
CA THR A 163 6.83 10.81 2.29
C THR A 163 8.20 10.68 1.60
N LEU A 164 8.25 9.97 0.49
CA LEU A 164 9.44 9.71 -0.31
C LEU A 164 9.15 10.00 -1.78
N ASN A 165 10.09 10.60 -2.47
CA ASN A 165 10.03 10.74 -3.91
C ASN A 165 10.96 9.74 -4.61
N SER A 166 10.86 9.63 -5.94
CA SER A 166 11.66 8.71 -6.73
C SER A 166 13.18 8.90 -6.54
N LYS A 167 13.66 10.15 -6.34
CA LYS A 167 15.07 10.44 -6.09
C LYS A 167 15.54 9.87 -4.76
N ASP A 168 14.70 9.93 -3.72
CA ASP A 168 15.01 9.37 -2.40
C ASP A 168 15.14 7.85 -2.44
N ILE A 169 14.28 7.20 -3.22
CA ILE A 169 14.29 5.74 -3.39
C ILE A 169 15.51 5.30 -4.19
N LYS A 170 15.81 6.00 -5.30
CA LYS A 170 17.01 5.74 -6.13
C LYS A 170 18.34 5.99 -5.40
N ALA A 171 18.32 6.84 -4.36
CA ALA A 171 19.49 7.08 -3.52
C ALA A 171 19.68 6.00 -2.43
N SER A 172 18.70 5.17 -2.18
CA SER A 172 18.82 4.04 -1.24
C SER A 172 19.67 2.93 -1.86
N PRO A 173 20.35 2.10 -1.04
CA PRO A 173 21.10 0.96 -1.54
C PRO A 173 20.25 0.06 -2.41
N ALA A 174 20.75 -0.29 -3.59
CA ALA A 174 20.06 -1.15 -4.54
C ALA A 174 19.90 -2.58 -3.97
N PHE A 175 18.78 -3.22 -4.28
CA PHE A 175 18.52 -4.61 -3.99
C PHE A 175 18.64 -5.41 -5.29
N PHE A 176 19.60 -6.32 -5.37
CA PHE A 176 19.96 -7.01 -6.61
C PHE A 176 20.14 -6.10 -7.84
N GLY A 177 20.63 -4.87 -7.58
CA GLY A 177 20.89 -3.88 -8.63
C GLY A 177 19.73 -2.95 -8.96
N GLU A 178 18.59 -3.08 -8.29
CA GLU A 178 17.41 -2.23 -8.48
C GLU A 178 17.04 -1.48 -7.19
N PRO A 179 16.67 -0.20 -7.27
CA PRO A 179 15.99 0.48 -6.17
C PRO A 179 14.63 -0.17 -5.91
N ASP A 180 14.38 -0.64 -4.69
CA ASP A 180 13.15 -1.37 -4.33
C ASP A 180 12.35 -0.62 -3.27
N ILE A 181 11.05 -0.37 -3.57
CA ILE A 181 10.14 0.39 -2.70
C ILE A 181 9.85 -0.37 -1.41
N THR A 182 9.63 -1.68 -1.50
CA THR A 182 9.33 -2.50 -0.32
C THR A 182 10.52 -2.48 0.65
N ARG A 183 11.76 -2.53 0.15
CA ARG A 183 12.97 -2.43 0.99
C ARG A 183 13.09 -1.07 1.68
N VAL A 184 12.78 0.00 0.95
CA VAL A 184 12.79 1.35 1.54
C VAL A 184 11.69 1.50 2.59
N MET A 185 10.54 0.86 2.41
CA MET A 185 9.47 0.83 3.42
C MET A 185 9.87 0.00 4.63
N LEU A 186 10.48 -1.16 4.45
CA LEU A 186 10.99 -2.01 5.54
C LEU A 186 12.11 -1.34 6.35
N ALA A 187 12.82 -0.38 5.77
CA ALA A 187 13.79 0.43 6.49
C ALA A 187 13.15 1.45 7.46
N GLN A 188 11.85 1.74 7.33
CA GLN A 188 11.17 2.72 8.19
C GLN A 188 10.89 2.15 9.57
N ALA A 189 10.94 3.00 10.61
CA ALA A 189 10.51 2.60 11.96
C ALA A 189 9.04 2.17 11.96
N GLY A 190 8.69 1.12 12.71
CA GLY A 190 7.35 0.58 12.82
C GLY A 190 6.88 -0.29 11.63
N VAL A 191 7.78 -0.60 10.69
CA VAL A 191 7.52 -1.48 9.55
C VAL A 191 8.40 -2.73 9.64
N SER A 192 7.81 -3.91 9.50
CA SER A 192 8.52 -5.20 9.56
C SER A 192 8.09 -6.13 8.44
N SER A 193 8.87 -7.18 8.19
CA SER A 193 8.48 -8.31 7.34
C SER A 193 8.44 -9.60 8.16
N ASN A 194 7.75 -10.61 7.66
CA ASN A 194 7.76 -11.94 8.28
C ASN A 194 9.07 -12.72 7.99
N GLY A 195 9.92 -12.22 7.11
CA GLY A 195 11.22 -12.82 6.75
C GLY A 195 11.57 -12.56 5.30
N GLU A 196 12.74 -13.08 4.87
CA GLU A 196 13.14 -13.09 3.46
C GLU A 196 12.25 -14.08 2.68
N GLY A 197 11.77 -13.68 1.50
CA GLY A 197 10.83 -14.50 0.73
C GLY A 197 9.40 -14.48 1.26
N THR A 198 8.99 -13.42 1.97
CA THR A 198 7.60 -13.21 2.37
C THR A 198 7.03 -11.97 1.69
N SER A 199 5.85 -12.12 1.08
CA SER A 199 5.16 -10.99 0.45
C SER A 199 4.62 -10.02 1.49
N GLY A 200 4.61 -8.71 1.15
CA GLY A 200 4.03 -7.67 1.97
C GLY A 200 4.88 -7.23 3.16
N PHE A 201 4.29 -6.43 4.02
CA PHE A 201 4.91 -5.89 5.23
C PHE A 201 3.87 -5.69 6.33
N ASN A 202 4.34 -5.67 7.57
CA ASN A 202 3.51 -5.45 8.75
C ASN A 202 3.77 -4.03 9.29
N VAL A 203 2.72 -3.33 9.74
CA VAL A 203 2.84 -1.98 10.28
C VAL A 203 2.21 -1.91 11.65
N ARG A 204 3.01 -1.50 12.65
CA ARG A 204 2.53 -1.28 14.03
C ARG A 204 1.69 -2.44 14.56
N GLY A 205 2.18 -3.68 14.40
CA GLY A 205 1.49 -4.87 14.87
C GLY A 205 0.22 -5.25 14.11
N GLY A 206 0.00 -4.71 12.93
CA GLY A 206 -1.03 -5.18 12.00
C GLY A 206 -0.53 -6.26 11.07
N ASN A 207 -1.44 -7.09 10.57
CA ASN A 207 -1.14 -8.12 9.59
C ASN A 207 -0.98 -7.51 8.18
N ILE A 208 -0.40 -8.24 7.24
CA ILE A 208 -0.11 -7.79 5.87
C ILE A 208 -1.38 -7.38 5.10
N ASP A 209 -2.49 -8.11 5.26
CA ASP A 209 -3.79 -7.82 4.66
C ASP A 209 -4.45 -6.55 5.20
N GLN A 210 -3.94 -6.01 6.31
CA GLN A 210 -4.44 -4.80 6.96
C GLN A 210 -3.81 -3.51 6.41
N ASN A 211 -2.95 -3.60 5.40
CA ASN A 211 -2.35 -2.47 4.73
C ASN A 211 -3.10 -2.16 3.42
N LEU A 212 -3.51 -0.92 3.23
CA LEU A 212 -4.06 -0.44 1.97
C LEU A 212 -2.92 0.02 1.08
N ILE A 213 -2.62 -0.74 0.05
CA ILE A 213 -1.59 -0.40 -0.93
C ILE A 213 -2.29 0.12 -2.19
N LEU A 214 -2.01 1.37 -2.54
CA LEU A 214 -2.63 2.05 -3.67
C LEU A 214 -1.60 2.42 -4.72
N LEU A 215 -1.89 2.12 -5.99
CA LEU A 215 -1.18 2.63 -7.15
C LEU A 215 -2.12 3.51 -7.96
N ASP A 216 -1.83 4.81 -8.03
CA ASP A 216 -2.74 5.80 -8.65
C ASP A 216 -4.21 5.66 -8.19
N GLU A 217 -4.41 5.50 -6.88
CA GLU A 217 -5.69 5.29 -6.18
C GLU A 217 -6.30 3.88 -6.29
N ALA A 218 -5.78 3.02 -7.17
CA ALA A 218 -6.25 1.65 -7.32
C ALA A 218 -5.65 0.73 -6.23
N PRO A 219 -6.45 -0.02 -5.46
CA PRO A 219 -5.94 -0.95 -4.47
C PRO A 219 -5.27 -2.16 -5.13
N LEU A 220 -4.17 -2.61 -4.53
CA LEU A 220 -3.43 -3.81 -4.91
C LEU A 220 -3.49 -4.84 -3.78
N TYR A 221 -3.70 -6.10 -4.14
CA TYR A 221 -3.81 -7.20 -3.19
C TYR A 221 -2.47 -7.84 -2.86
N ASN A 222 -1.61 -7.98 -3.85
CA ASN A 222 -0.24 -8.43 -3.67
C ASN A 222 0.73 -7.34 -4.15
N SER A 223 1.70 -6.98 -3.32
CA SER A 223 2.66 -5.90 -3.59
C SER A 223 4.05 -6.38 -3.99
N SER A 224 4.21 -7.68 -4.23
CA SER A 224 5.51 -8.30 -4.43
C SER A 224 5.50 -9.33 -5.53
N HIS A 225 6.65 -9.47 -6.20
CA HIS A 225 6.97 -10.57 -7.10
C HIS A 225 7.80 -11.64 -6.39
N ILE A 226 7.77 -12.86 -6.92
CA ILE A 226 8.59 -14.01 -6.49
C ILE A 226 8.61 -14.10 -4.96
N TRP A 227 7.41 -14.37 -4.37
CA TRP A 227 7.23 -14.53 -2.93
C TRP A 227 7.83 -13.42 -2.07
N GLY A 228 7.75 -12.17 -2.51
CA GLY A 228 8.17 -11.02 -1.70
C GLY A 228 9.62 -10.59 -1.86
N PHE A 229 10.37 -11.15 -2.79
CA PHE A 229 11.74 -10.72 -3.05
C PHE A 229 11.80 -9.36 -3.73
N PHE A 230 10.91 -9.08 -4.67
CA PHE A 230 10.89 -7.81 -5.42
C PHE A 230 9.55 -7.11 -5.26
N SER A 231 9.56 -5.78 -5.20
CA SER A 231 8.31 -5.03 -5.27
C SER A 231 7.74 -5.03 -6.68
N ILE A 232 6.43 -4.94 -6.80
CA ILE A 232 5.75 -4.80 -8.10
C ILE A 232 5.93 -3.40 -8.72
N PHE A 233 6.57 -2.47 -8.04
CA PHE A 233 6.64 -1.07 -8.43
C PHE A 233 7.95 -0.75 -9.13
N ASN A 234 7.88 -0.34 -10.39
CA ASN A 234 9.04 0.22 -11.08
C ASN A 234 9.27 1.68 -10.64
N VAL A 235 10.38 1.93 -9.92
CA VAL A 235 10.72 3.25 -9.36
C VAL A 235 10.87 4.33 -10.43
N ASP A 236 11.21 3.95 -11.66
CA ASP A 236 11.36 4.91 -12.77
C ASP A 236 10.01 5.54 -13.16
N ALA A 237 8.90 4.82 -12.96
CA ALA A 237 7.55 5.32 -13.22
C ALA A 237 6.95 6.09 -12.03
N ILE A 238 7.54 6.02 -10.82
CA ILE A 238 6.97 6.58 -9.60
C ILE A 238 7.30 8.06 -9.46
N LYS A 239 6.29 8.85 -9.07
CA LYS A 239 6.39 10.26 -8.71
C LYS A 239 6.71 10.43 -7.24
N ASP A 240 5.83 9.94 -6.38
CA ASP A 240 5.96 9.98 -4.92
C ASP A 240 5.27 8.80 -4.25
N ILE A 241 5.65 8.58 -3.00
CA ILE A 241 5.10 7.55 -2.11
C ILE A 241 4.79 8.18 -0.78
N LYS A 242 3.62 7.87 -0.22
CA LYS A 242 3.21 8.32 1.09
C LYS A 242 2.71 7.17 1.94
N LEU A 243 3.44 6.88 3.01
CA LEU A 243 3.06 5.87 4.00
C LEU A 243 2.43 6.54 5.22
N TYR A 244 1.21 6.16 5.54
CA TYR A 244 0.49 6.52 6.77
C TYR A 244 0.49 5.30 7.69
N LYS A 245 1.25 5.35 8.79
CA LYS A 245 1.35 4.26 9.78
C LYS A 245 0.34 4.42 10.93
N GLY A 246 -0.29 5.58 11.01
CA GLY A 246 -1.33 5.93 11.98
C GLY A 246 -1.99 7.22 11.56
N ASP A 247 -3.03 7.64 12.29
CA ASP A 247 -3.78 8.88 12.06
C ASP A 247 -4.24 9.03 10.60
N ILE A 248 -4.69 7.91 10.03
CA ILE A 248 -5.05 7.79 8.62
C ILE A 248 -6.20 8.76 8.30
N PRO A 249 -6.09 9.66 7.28
CA PRO A 249 -7.16 10.58 6.88
C PRO A 249 -8.47 9.87 6.55
N ALA A 250 -9.63 10.52 6.82
CA ALA A 250 -10.95 9.92 6.66
C ALA A 250 -11.31 9.54 5.22
N ARG A 251 -10.61 10.12 4.23
CA ARG A 251 -10.72 9.73 2.82
C ARG A 251 -10.28 8.29 2.53
N PHE A 252 -9.46 7.69 3.41
CA PHE A 252 -9.01 6.31 3.32
C PHE A 252 -9.78 5.42 4.28
N GLY A 253 -10.10 4.21 3.85
CA GLY A 253 -10.80 3.20 4.64
C GLY A 253 -10.63 1.81 4.05
N GLY A 254 -11.29 0.82 4.63
CA GLY A 254 -11.32 -0.56 4.14
C GLY A 254 -10.09 -1.41 4.51
N ARG A 255 -9.06 -0.83 5.17
CA ARG A 255 -7.89 -1.54 5.73
C ARG A 255 -7.52 -0.93 7.07
N ALA A 256 -7.07 -1.77 7.99
CA ALA A 256 -7.06 -1.43 9.41
C ALA A 256 -5.69 -1.01 9.98
N SER A 257 -4.58 -1.13 9.25
CA SER A 257 -3.26 -0.90 9.79
C SER A 257 -2.52 0.31 9.23
N SER A 258 -2.39 0.40 7.90
CA SER A 258 -1.67 1.48 7.23
C SER A 258 -2.23 1.76 5.84
N VAL A 259 -1.78 2.89 5.27
CA VAL A 259 -2.03 3.22 3.86
C VAL A 259 -0.71 3.56 3.20
N LEU A 260 -0.38 2.88 2.12
CA LEU A 260 0.72 3.17 1.21
C LEU A 260 0.14 3.71 -0.10
N ASP A 261 0.19 5.04 -0.26
CA ASP A 261 -0.32 5.75 -1.44
C ASP A 261 0.85 6.02 -2.39
N ILE A 262 0.87 5.32 -3.52
CA ILE A 262 1.92 5.40 -4.55
C ILE A 262 1.33 6.06 -5.79
N ARG A 263 2.01 7.09 -6.28
CA ARG A 263 1.57 7.83 -7.45
C ARG A 263 2.55 7.69 -8.60
N LEU A 264 2.02 7.38 -9.78
CA LEU A 264 2.78 7.38 -11.02
C LEU A 264 3.06 8.80 -11.49
N LYS A 265 4.19 9.02 -12.16
CA LYS A 265 4.47 10.24 -12.94
C LYS A 265 3.34 10.51 -13.94
N GLU A 266 3.16 11.75 -14.31
CA GLU A 266 2.13 12.15 -15.28
C GLU A 266 2.63 12.05 -16.73
N GLY A 267 3.94 11.81 -16.90
CA GLY A 267 4.63 11.89 -18.19
C GLY A 267 5.02 13.33 -18.57
N SER A 268 6.06 13.49 -19.36
CA SER A 268 6.55 14.79 -19.78
C SER A 268 5.65 15.43 -20.84
N LEU A 269 5.18 16.66 -20.59
CA LEU A 269 4.42 17.46 -21.56
C LEU A 269 5.33 18.20 -22.56
N LYS A 270 6.64 18.27 -22.29
CA LYS A 270 7.58 19.13 -23.02
C LYS A 270 8.45 18.37 -24.00
N LYS A 271 9.06 17.26 -23.55
CA LYS A 271 10.08 16.50 -24.31
C LYS A 271 9.89 15.00 -24.10
N PHE A 272 10.25 14.22 -25.10
CA PHE A 272 10.42 12.78 -24.97
C PHE A 272 11.62 12.47 -24.10
N LYS A 273 11.48 11.52 -23.20
CA LYS A 273 12.50 11.05 -22.26
C LYS A 273 12.41 9.55 -22.10
N GLY A 274 13.52 8.93 -21.83
CA GLY A 274 13.62 7.54 -21.48
C GLY A 274 14.57 7.33 -20.32
N GLU A 275 14.23 6.41 -19.44
CA GLU A 275 15.14 5.91 -18.40
C GLU A 275 14.94 4.42 -18.20
N GLY A 276 16.00 3.72 -17.81
CA GLY A 276 15.92 2.30 -17.60
C GLY A 276 17.19 1.71 -16.98
N GLY A 277 17.21 0.39 -16.92
CA GLY A 277 18.36 -0.36 -16.45
C GLY A 277 18.38 -1.77 -17.00
N VAL A 278 19.57 -2.30 -17.22
CA VAL A 278 19.82 -3.68 -17.61
C VAL A 278 20.76 -4.28 -16.56
N GLY A 279 20.27 -5.24 -15.84
CA GLY A 279 20.99 -6.00 -14.81
C GLY A 279 21.10 -7.48 -15.17
N VAL A 280 21.74 -8.26 -14.30
CA VAL A 280 21.88 -9.69 -14.50
C VAL A 280 20.54 -10.41 -14.37
N LEU A 281 19.68 -9.98 -13.44
CA LEU A 281 18.43 -10.69 -13.11
C LEU A 281 17.19 -10.11 -13.77
N PHE A 282 17.22 -8.83 -14.20
CA PHE A 282 16.07 -8.14 -14.81
C PHE A 282 16.47 -6.93 -15.62
N SER A 283 15.57 -6.50 -16.51
CA SER A 283 15.62 -5.22 -17.22
C SER A 283 14.38 -4.41 -16.95
N ARG A 284 14.53 -3.11 -17.03
CA ARG A 284 13.42 -2.16 -16.98
C ARG A 284 13.62 -1.03 -17.97
N LEU A 285 12.51 -0.51 -18.48
CA LEU A 285 12.47 0.62 -19.40
C LEU A 285 11.22 1.47 -19.10
N THR A 286 11.42 2.76 -18.95
CA THR A 286 10.36 3.75 -18.80
C THR A 286 10.51 4.81 -19.87
N LEU A 287 9.46 5.02 -20.65
CA LEU A 287 9.35 6.03 -21.69
C LEU A 287 8.27 7.03 -21.35
N GLU A 288 8.53 8.30 -21.49
CA GLU A 288 7.58 9.37 -21.27
C GLU A 288 7.73 10.50 -22.27
N GLY A 289 6.61 11.13 -22.66
CA GLY A 289 6.68 12.22 -23.60
C GLY A 289 5.32 12.86 -23.90
N PRO A 290 5.31 13.96 -24.67
CA PRO A 290 4.07 14.57 -25.11
C PRO A 290 3.41 13.77 -26.22
N ILE A 291 2.10 13.57 -26.12
CA ILE A 291 1.25 13.20 -27.26
C ILE A 291 0.95 14.48 -28.03
N LYS A 292 0.51 15.52 -27.33
CA LYS A 292 0.39 16.89 -27.82
C LYS A 292 1.08 17.80 -26.82
N LYS A 293 2.12 18.52 -27.29
CA LYS A 293 2.95 19.39 -26.43
C LYS A 293 2.07 20.34 -25.60
N ASP A 294 2.38 20.45 -24.32
CA ASP A 294 1.71 21.28 -23.31
C ASP A 294 0.23 20.94 -23.06
N VAL A 295 -0.32 19.88 -23.69
CA VAL A 295 -1.73 19.48 -23.56
C VAL A 295 -1.88 18.06 -23.05
N SER A 296 -1.16 17.10 -23.63
CA SER A 296 -1.28 15.70 -23.23
C SER A 296 0.05 14.97 -23.26
N SER A 297 0.21 14.04 -22.33
CA SER A 297 1.42 13.23 -22.18
C SER A 297 1.10 11.76 -21.96
N PHE A 298 2.08 10.94 -22.19
CA PHE A 298 2.07 9.52 -21.85
C PHE A 298 3.27 9.15 -20.97
N LEU A 299 3.10 8.10 -20.22
CA LEU A 299 4.11 7.33 -19.51
C LEU A 299 3.84 5.86 -19.79
N ILE A 300 4.87 5.10 -20.18
CA ILE A 300 4.83 3.64 -20.31
C ILE A 300 6.10 3.12 -19.63
N SER A 301 5.93 2.15 -18.74
CA SER A 301 7.03 1.55 -17.98
C SER A 301 6.86 0.04 -17.98
N ALA A 302 7.88 -0.67 -18.43
CA ALA A 302 7.93 -2.13 -18.48
C ALA A 302 9.15 -2.66 -17.72
N ARG A 303 9.00 -3.86 -17.14
CA ARG A 303 10.06 -4.59 -16.46
C ARG A 303 9.85 -6.09 -16.65
N ARG A 304 10.95 -6.84 -16.80
CA ARG A 304 10.96 -8.30 -16.82
C ARG A 304 12.19 -8.84 -16.11
N SER A 305 12.00 -9.90 -15.34
CA SER A 305 13.11 -10.71 -14.80
C SER A 305 13.41 -11.88 -15.74
N TYR A 306 14.61 -12.42 -15.64
CA TYR A 306 15.07 -13.55 -16.47
C TYR A 306 15.70 -14.68 -15.64
N PHE A 307 15.09 -15.01 -14.53
CA PHE A 307 15.52 -16.19 -13.76
C PHE A 307 15.40 -17.46 -14.60
N ASP A 308 14.40 -17.53 -15.49
CA ASP A 308 14.18 -18.58 -16.49
C ASP A 308 15.39 -18.82 -17.41
N ILE A 309 16.27 -17.81 -17.63
CA ILE A 309 17.48 -17.96 -18.44
C ILE A 309 18.61 -18.63 -17.65
N PHE A 310 18.64 -18.46 -16.33
CA PHE A 310 19.72 -18.94 -15.45
C PHE A 310 19.39 -20.23 -14.72
N LEU A 311 18.13 -20.61 -14.65
CA LEU A 311 17.66 -21.87 -14.10
C LEU A 311 17.73 -22.98 -15.15
N ASP A 312 17.54 -24.19 -14.70
CA ASP A 312 17.45 -25.33 -15.59
C ASP A 312 16.26 -25.20 -16.53
N LYS A 313 16.32 -25.74 -17.73
CA LYS A 313 15.26 -25.71 -18.76
C LYS A 313 13.93 -26.32 -18.29
N SER A 314 13.97 -27.13 -17.23
CA SER A 314 12.80 -27.66 -16.53
C SER A 314 12.07 -26.61 -15.66
N SER A 315 12.60 -25.40 -15.51
CA SER A 315 12.10 -24.40 -14.57
C SER A 315 11.80 -23.06 -15.25
N ASP A 316 10.54 -22.68 -15.28
CA ASP A 316 10.07 -21.36 -15.72
C ASP A 316 9.86 -20.44 -14.51
N VAL A 317 10.79 -19.55 -14.21
CA VAL A 317 10.65 -18.58 -13.13
C VAL A 317 10.91 -17.17 -13.64
N TYR A 318 9.86 -16.37 -13.74
CA TYR A 318 10.00 -14.96 -14.13
C TYR A 318 8.83 -14.12 -13.65
N PHE A 319 9.03 -12.82 -13.61
CA PHE A 319 7.97 -11.83 -13.49
C PHE A 319 8.06 -10.77 -14.57
N GLN A 320 6.94 -10.12 -14.81
CA GLN A 320 6.84 -9.00 -15.74
C GLN A 320 5.84 -7.97 -15.26
N ASP A 321 6.14 -6.69 -15.51
CA ASP A 321 5.32 -5.54 -15.16
C ASP A 321 5.12 -4.62 -16.35
N LEU A 322 3.94 -4.06 -16.45
CA LEU A 322 3.60 -2.97 -17.35
C LEU A 322 2.78 -1.93 -16.59
N SER A 323 3.26 -0.70 -16.54
CA SER A 323 2.50 0.45 -16.07
C SER A 323 2.32 1.44 -17.21
N ALA A 324 1.13 1.99 -17.37
CA ALA A 324 0.87 3.01 -18.36
C ALA A 324 0.00 4.12 -17.76
N LYS A 325 0.26 5.38 -18.18
CA LYS A 325 -0.55 6.52 -17.79
C LYS A 325 -0.65 7.53 -18.92
N LEU A 326 -1.86 8.00 -19.15
CA LEU A 326 -2.17 9.13 -20.04
C LEU A 326 -2.64 10.30 -19.18
N SER A 327 -2.16 11.48 -19.49
CA SER A 327 -2.56 12.72 -18.83
C SER A 327 -3.00 13.73 -19.87
N TRP A 328 -4.16 14.32 -19.70
CA TRP A 328 -4.74 15.26 -20.66
C TRP A 328 -5.31 16.48 -19.96
N GLN A 329 -4.74 17.68 -20.27
CA GLN A 329 -5.27 18.98 -19.88
C GLN A 329 -6.32 19.38 -20.91
N ILE A 330 -7.60 19.08 -20.63
CA ILE A 330 -8.73 19.37 -21.53
C ILE A 330 -8.89 20.88 -21.70
N ASN A 331 -8.84 21.61 -20.56
CA ASN A 331 -8.82 23.06 -20.48
C ASN A 331 -8.26 23.49 -19.11
N GLN A 332 -8.20 24.80 -18.83
CA GLN A 332 -7.67 25.33 -17.58
C GLN A 332 -8.32 24.78 -16.30
N LYS A 333 -9.59 24.33 -16.38
CA LYS A 333 -10.36 23.81 -15.24
C LYS A 333 -10.46 22.29 -15.20
N ASN A 334 -10.13 21.59 -16.28
CA ASN A 334 -10.39 20.17 -16.41
C ASN A 334 -9.13 19.42 -16.82
N LYS A 335 -8.76 18.40 -16.04
CA LYS A 335 -7.66 17.48 -16.33
C LYS A 335 -8.13 16.03 -16.17
N LEU A 336 -7.83 15.20 -17.16
CA LEU A 336 -8.20 13.79 -17.19
C LEU A 336 -6.92 12.96 -17.13
N PHE A 337 -6.99 11.88 -16.34
CA PHE A 337 -5.96 10.86 -16.27
C PHE A 337 -6.56 9.50 -16.53
N VAL A 338 -5.86 8.69 -17.29
CA VAL A 338 -6.14 7.26 -17.45
C VAL A 338 -4.87 6.52 -17.09
N SER A 339 -4.94 5.58 -16.15
CA SER A 339 -3.79 4.78 -15.76
C SER A 339 -4.14 3.31 -15.65
N GLY A 340 -3.16 2.44 -15.87
CA GLY A 340 -3.28 1.01 -15.74
C GLY A 340 -1.97 0.37 -15.30
N TYR A 341 -2.11 -0.77 -14.64
CA TYR A 341 -1.01 -1.62 -14.23
C TYR A 341 -1.37 -3.08 -14.52
N LEU A 342 -0.41 -3.83 -15.01
CA LEU A 342 -0.45 -5.27 -15.18
C LEU A 342 0.87 -5.85 -14.71
N GLY A 343 0.84 -6.69 -13.69
CA GLY A 343 2.00 -7.41 -13.18
C GLY A 343 1.68 -8.89 -13.06
N SER A 344 2.58 -9.74 -13.52
CA SER A 344 2.40 -11.19 -13.49
C SER A 344 3.69 -11.90 -13.09
N ASP A 345 3.53 -12.92 -12.27
CA ASP A 345 4.56 -13.89 -11.92
C ASP A 345 4.21 -15.24 -12.50
N VAL A 346 5.21 -15.95 -12.98
CA VAL A 346 5.13 -17.32 -13.44
C VAL A 346 6.21 -18.12 -12.75
N MET A 347 5.82 -19.28 -12.21
CA MET A 347 6.72 -20.28 -11.63
C MET A 347 6.27 -21.64 -12.08
N GLY A 348 7.03 -22.22 -12.98
CA GLY A 348 6.79 -23.56 -13.53
C GLY A 348 7.93 -24.50 -13.23
N VAL A 349 7.61 -25.77 -13.04
CA VAL A 349 8.57 -26.86 -12.98
C VAL A 349 8.05 -28.00 -13.83
N THR A 350 8.90 -28.48 -14.73
CA THR A 350 8.60 -29.62 -15.60
C THR A 350 9.50 -30.79 -15.19
N PHE A 351 8.90 -31.91 -14.86
CA PHE A 351 9.57 -33.15 -14.63
C PHE A 351 9.41 -34.03 -15.86
N GLU A 352 10.49 -34.62 -16.33
CA GLU A 352 10.50 -35.62 -17.40
C GLU A 352 10.92 -36.95 -16.78
N GLN A 353 10.17 -37.98 -17.04
CA GLN A 353 10.46 -39.35 -16.58
C GLN A 353 10.44 -40.29 -17.77
N ASP A 354 11.54 -41.01 -17.95
CA ASP A 354 11.65 -42.10 -18.93
C ASP A 354 10.95 -43.32 -18.37
N ILE A 355 9.91 -43.82 -19.07
CA ILE A 355 9.23 -45.07 -18.81
C ILE A 355 9.69 -46.05 -19.90
N THR A 356 10.32 -47.15 -19.48
CA THR A 356 10.75 -48.19 -20.41
C THR A 356 9.97 -49.47 -20.15
N GLN A 357 9.31 -50.01 -21.19
CA GLN A 357 8.58 -51.27 -21.16
C GLN A 357 8.85 -52.02 -22.46
N ASP A 358 9.18 -53.31 -22.36
CA ASP A 358 9.46 -54.22 -23.48
C ASP A 358 10.53 -53.70 -24.48
N GLY A 359 11.47 -52.88 -23.99
CA GLY A 359 12.56 -52.27 -24.79
C GLY A 359 12.20 -50.96 -25.50
N GLU A 360 10.98 -50.51 -25.41
CA GLU A 360 10.54 -49.19 -25.84
C GLU A 360 10.63 -48.20 -24.67
N THR A 361 11.05 -46.96 -24.96
CA THR A 361 11.15 -45.88 -23.95
C THR A 361 10.30 -44.70 -24.38
N GLU A 362 9.43 -44.27 -23.49
CA GLU A 362 8.60 -43.08 -23.65
C GLU A 362 8.92 -42.03 -22.59
N VAL A 363 8.98 -40.78 -22.96
CA VAL A 363 9.19 -39.65 -22.05
C VAL A 363 7.86 -39.08 -21.60
N VAL A 364 7.54 -39.31 -20.33
CA VAL A 364 6.34 -38.73 -19.70
C VAL A 364 6.70 -37.41 -19.05
N LYS A 365 5.95 -36.36 -19.41
CA LYS A 365 6.15 -35.01 -18.87
C LYS A 365 5.06 -34.66 -17.85
N SER A 366 5.48 -34.14 -16.71
CA SER A 366 4.59 -33.55 -15.70
C SER A 366 5.00 -32.11 -15.47
N GLU A 367 4.15 -31.17 -15.87
CA GLU A 367 4.35 -29.73 -15.66
C GLU A 367 3.45 -29.24 -14.54
N THR A 368 4.04 -28.54 -13.57
CA THR A 368 3.29 -27.81 -12.52
C THR A 368 3.62 -26.34 -12.63
N LYS A 369 2.60 -25.49 -12.73
CA LYS A 369 2.76 -24.05 -12.90
C LYS A 369 1.92 -23.25 -11.92
N PHE A 370 2.55 -22.29 -11.26
CA PHE A 370 1.91 -21.23 -10.48
C PHE A 370 1.99 -19.94 -11.26
N LYS A 371 0.85 -19.25 -11.37
CA LYS A 371 0.79 -17.92 -11.96
C LYS A 371 -0.10 -17.04 -11.10
N TRP A 372 0.36 -15.84 -10.79
CA TRP A 372 -0.49 -14.83 -10.16
C TRP A 372 -0.34 -13.49 -10.87
N THR A 373 -1.44 -12.74 -10.90
CA THR A 373 -1.54 -11.52 -11.68
C THR A 373 -2.25 -10.44 -10.89
N ASN A 374 -1.70 -9.24 -10.87
CA ASN A 374 -2.39 -8.02 -10.48
C ASN A 374 -2.71 -7.20 -11.72
N SER A 375 -3.94 -6.75 -11.86
CA SER A 375 -4.33 -5.82 -12.90
C SER A 375 -5.17 -4.69 -12.33
N THR A 376 -4.86 -3.46 -12.72
CA THR A 376 -5.64 -2.28 -12.33
C THR A 376 -5.87 -1.36 -13.52
N ALA A 377 -7.01 -0.68 -13.51
CA ALA A 377 -7.31 0.41 -14.43
C ALA A 377 -7.99 1.54 -13.66
N SER A 378 -7.66 2.78 -13.94
CA SER A 378 -8.33 3.92 -13.35
C SER A 378 -8.54 5.05 -14.34
N ILE A 379 -9.67 5.72 -14.23
CA ILE A 379 -9.99 6.96 -14.93
C ILE A 379 -10.25 8.00 -13.83
N ARG A 380 -9.50 9.09 -13.85
CA ARG A 380 -9.61 10.17 -12.87
C ARG A 380 -9.82 11.50 -13.56
N TRP A 381 -10.87 12.20 -13.19
CA TRP A 381 -11.19 13.54 -13.65
C TRP A 381 -11.04 14.54 -12.51
N ASN A 382 -10.18 15.52 -12.72
CA ASN A 382 -9.97 16.64 -11.83
C ASN A 382 -10.69 17.87 -12.40
N HIS A 383 -11.51 18.51 -11.58
CA HIS A 383 -12.27 19.72 -11.97
C HIS A 383 -12.09 20.86 -10.96
N LEU A 384 -11.83 22.03 -11.48
CA LEU A 384 -11.71 23.27 -10.70
C LEU A 384 -12.99 24.09 -10.85
N PHE A 385 -13.86 24.06 -9.84
CA PHE A 385 -15.09 24.88 -9.85
C PHE A 385 -14.80 26.36 -9.69
N SER A 386 -13.86 26.71 -8.81
CA SER A 386 -13.46 28.09 -8.52
C SER A 386 -12.03 28.12 -7.96
N SER A 387 -11.49 29.32 -7.74
CA SER A 387 -10.21 29.55 -7.07
C SER A 387 -10.07 28.84 -5.70
N LYS A 388 -11.20 28.48 -5.07
CA LYS A 388 -11.24 27.85 -3.73
C LYS A 388 -11.83 26.43 -3.71
N THR A 389 -12.32 25.91 -4.82
CA THR A 389 -13.06 24.62 -4.82
C THR A 389 -12.58 23.70 -5.91
N PHE A 390 -12.04 22.56 -5.49
CA PHE A 390 -11.46 21.51 -6.33
C PHE A 390 -12.18 20.18 -6.11
N MET A 391 -12.48 19.48 -7.21
CA MET A 391 -13.11 18.16 -7.21
C MET A 391 -12.23 17.13 -7.90
N ASN A 392 -12.26 15.89 -7.39
CA ASN A 392 -11.67 14.72 -7.98
C ASN A 392 -12.71 13.60 -8.04
N ILE A 393 -12.94 13.03 -9.22
CA ILE A 393 -13.78 11.85 -9.41
C ILE A 393 -12.91 10.76 -10.04
N SER A 394 -12.95 9.55 -9.47
CA SER A 394 -12.18 8.41 -9.95
C SER A 394 -13.07 7.18 -10.07
N ALA A 395 -13.04 6.55 -11.25
CA ALA A 395 -13.57 5.20 -11.49
C ALA A 395 -12.40 4.24 -11.61
N ILE A 396 -12.41 3.17 -10.80
CA ILE A 396 -11.26 2.28 -10.62
C ILE A 396 -11.73 0.84 -10.71
N TYR A 397 -10.96 0.04 -11.42
CA TYR A 397 -11.02 -1.42 -11.44
C TYR A 397 -9.74 -1.99 -10.87
N SER A 398 -9.84 -3.01 -10.03
CA SER A 398 -8.71 -3.76 -9.50
C SER A 398 -9.04 -5.24 -9.43
N ARG A 399 -8.11 -6.06 -9.89
CA ARG A 399 -8.22 -7.52 -9.91
C ARG A 399 -6.89 -8.15 -9.51
N TYR A 400 -6.99 -9.16 -8.69
CA TYR A 400 -5.92 -10.09 -8.36
C TYR A 400 -6.42 -11.51 -8.63
N ASP A 401 -5.66 -12.29 -9.36
CA ASP A 401 -5.95 -13.69 -9.59
C ASP A 401 -4.71 -14.55 -9.49
N TYR A 402 -4.89 -15.79 -9.09
CA TYR A 402 -3.88 -16.80 -9.20
C TYR A 402 -4.41 -18.06 -9.91
N LEU A 403 -3.48 -18.79 -10.52
CA LEU A 403 -3.68 -20.09 -11.14
C LEU A 403 -2.60 -21.04 -10.63
N LEU A 404 -3.02 -22.19 -10.13
CA LEU A 404 -2.18 -23.38 -10.01
C LEU A 404 -2.66 -24.37 -11.05
N SER A 405 -1.79 -24.81 -11.97
CA SER A 405 -2.07 -25.86 -12.92
C SER A 405 -1.04 -26.98 -12.81
N SER A 406 -1.48 -28.19 -13.06
CA SER A 406 -0.63 -29.36 -13.24
C SER A 406 -1.14 -30.16 -14.44
N GLU A 407 -0.23 -30.49 -15.33
CA GLU A 407 -0.52 -31.25 -16.54
C GLU A 407 0.44 -32.45 -16.63
N ASN A 408 -0.08 -33.63 -16.93
CA ASN A 408 0.68 -34.85 -17.14
C ASN A 408 0.33 -35.37 -18.54
N SER A 409 1.35 -35.66 -19.35
CA SER A 409 1.14 -36.11 -20.75
C SER A 409 0.50 -37.51 -20.88
N GLY A 410 0.50 -38.30 -19.78
CA GLY A 410 0.13 -39.71 -19.87
C GLY A 410 1.23 -40.53 -20.49
N SER A 411 0.98 -41.83 -20.70
CA SER A 411 1.91 -42.77 -21.32
C SER A 411 1.12 -43.84 -22.08
N GLU A 412 1.50 -44.05 -23.32
CA GLU A 412 0.94 -45.13 -24.12
C GLU A 412 1.45 -46.50 -23.64
N LEU A 413 2.70 -46.56 -23.19
CA LEU A 413 3.31 -47.81 -22.69
C LEU A 413 2.63 -48.35 -21.42
N THR A 414 2.23 -47.43 -20.53
CA THR A 414 1.52 -47.78 -19.28
C THR A 414 0.01 -47.61 -19.37
N GLU A 415 -0.52 -47.34 -20.55
CA GLU A 415 -1.94 -47.07 -20.80
C GLU A 415 -2.50 -45.95 -19.86
N SER A 416 -1.65 -45.03 -19.42
CA SER A 416 -2.06 -43.95 -18.54
C SER A 416 -2.54 -42.75 -19.38
N ASN A 417 -3.73 -42.26 -19.05
CA ASN A 417 -4.30 -41.10 -19.72
C ASN A 417 -3.62 -39.81 -19.30
N ALA A 418 -3.54 -38.84 -20.22
CA ALA A 418 -3.16 -37.48 -19.89
C ALA A 418 -4.11 -36.90 -18.87
N THR A 419 -3.56 -36.25 -17.83
CA THR A 419 -4.33 -35.62 -16.76
C THR A 419 -4.04 -34.15 -16.68
N SER A 420 -5.05 -33.38 -16.32
CA SER A 420 -4.92 -31.94 -16.09
C SER A 420 -5.68 -31.53 -14.83
N PHE A 421 -5.12 -30.54 -14.15
CA PHE A 421 -5.68 -29.91 -12.98
C PHE A 421 -5.46 -28.41 -13.06
N GLU A 422 -6.50 -27.62 -12.86
CA GLU A 422 -6.43 -26.15 -12.75
C GLU A 422 -7.18 -25.69 -11.51
N TRP A 423 -6.52 -24.93 -10.64
CA TRP A 423 -7.14 -24.24 -9.51
C TRP A 423 -6.97 -22.74 -9.68
N THR A 424 -8.08 -22.01 -9.72
CA THR A 424 -8.09 -20.54 -9.85
C THR A 424 -8.79 -19.88 -8.67
N SER A 425 -8.30 -18.72 -8.27
CA SER A 425 -8.94 -17.81 -7.32
C SER A 425 -8.85 -16.37 -7.82
N VAL A 426 -9.91 -15.59 -7.57
CA VAL A 426 -10.02 -14.21 -8.06
C VAL A 426 -10.58 -13.28 -6.98
N ALA A 427 -9.91 -12.15 -6.75
CA ALA A 427 -10.41 -11.01 -5.97
C ALA A 427 -10.56 -9.80 -6.91
N GLU A 428 -11.78 -9.27 -7.03
CA GLU A 428 -12.14 -8.23 -7.98
C GLU A 428 -12.91 -7.10 -7.29
N ASN A 429 -12.56 -5.84 -7.61
CA ASN A 429 -13.22 -4.64 -7.09
C ASN A 429 -13.53 -3.63 -8.19
N TRP A 430 -14.70 -3.03 -8.11
CA TRP A 430 -15.09 -1.83 -8.85
C TRP A 430 -15.30 -0.70 -7.85
N ILE A 431 -14.63 0.43 -8.04
CA ILE A 431 -14.62 1.52 -7.07
C ILE A 431 -14.97 2.83 -7.78
N LEU A 432 -15.92 3.57 -7.22
CA LEU A 432 -16.25 4.94 -7.62
C LEU A 432 -16.01 5.86 -6.44
N LYS A 433 -15.12 6.85 -6.62
CA LYS A 433 -14.80 7.87 -5.62
C LYS A 433 -15.18 9.24 -6.14
N ALA A 434 -15.65 10.09 -5.24
CA ALA A 434 -15.81 11.50 -5.48
C ALA A 434 -15.34 12.28 -4.25
N ASP A 435 -14.39 13.19 -4.45
CA ASP A 435 -13.76 13.99 -3.40
C ASP A 435 -13.89 15.49 -3.75
N LEU A 436 -14.42 16.29 -2.87
CA LEU A 436 -14.46 17.74 -2.99
C LEU A 436 -13.64 18.40 -1.90
N THR A 437 -12.73 19.28 -2.28
CA THR A 437 -11.93 20.07 -1.36
C THR A 437 -12.29 21.55 -1.51
N LYS A 438 -12.67 22.22 -0.41
CA LYS A 438 -12.92 23.64 -0.35
C LYS A 438 -11.91 24.32 0.57
N PHE A 439 -11.17 25.24 0.03
CA PHE A 439 -10.26 26.13 0.76
C PHE A 439 -11.07 27.32 1.26
N ILE A 440 -11.32 27.42 2.57
CA ILE A 440 -12.04 28.54 3.18
C ILE A 440 -11.11 29.73 3.29
N ASN A 441 -9.89 29.50 3.76
CA ASN A 441 -8.78 30.44 3.83
C ASN A 441 -7.46 29.65 3.89
N PRO A 442 -6.26 30.28 3.86
CA PRO A 442 -4.98 29.58 3.84
C PRO A 442 -4.73 28.60 4.99
N LYS A 443 -5.42 28.83 6.12
CA LYS A 443 -5.27 28.01 7.34
C LYS A 443 -6.43 27.03 7.56
N THR A 444 -7.47 27.06 6.71
CA THR A 444 -8.69 26.27 6.90
C THR A 444 -9.16 25.68 5.59
N LYS A 445 -9.25 24.36 5.53
CA LYS A 445 -9.86 23.65 4.41
C LYS A 445 -10.82 22.56 4.91
N ILE A 446 -11.84 22.32 4.12
CA ILE A 446 -12.83 21.26 4.32
C ILE A 446 -12.72 20.33 3.14
N ARG A 447 -12.78 19.04 3.43
CA ARG A 447 -12.90 18.01 2.41
C ARG A 447 -14.08 17.12 2.74
N PHE A 448 -14.85 16.77 1.75
CA PHE A 448 -15.89 15.75 1.87
C PHE A 448 -15.93 14.92 0.59
N GLY A 449 -16.38 13.70 0.73
CA GLY A 449 -16.47 12.80 -0.40
C GLY A 449 -17.18 11.52 -0.05
N ILE A 450 -17.22 10.62 -1.02
CA ILE A 450 -17.83 9.32 -0.91
C ILE A 450 -17.02 8.30 -1.69
N ASN A 451 -16.80 7.13 -1.09
CA ASN A 451 -16.18 5.97 -1.73
C ASN A 451 -17.23 4.87 -1.81
N ASN A 452 -17.48 4.36 -3.00
CA ASN A 452 -18.37 3.22 -3.22
C ASN A 452 -17.52 2.08 -3.80
N THR A 453 -17.60 0.91 -3.21
CA THR A 453 -16.84 -0.28 -3.65
C THR A 453 -17.79 -1.46 -3.82
N ILE A 454 -17.75 -2.08 -4.99
CA ILE A 454 -18.39 -3.37 -5.25
C ILE A 454 -17.29 -4.41 -5.25
N TYR A 455 -17.43 -5.38 -4.37
CA TYR A 455 -16.53 -6.53 -4.22
C TYR A 455 -17.14 -7.75 -4.90
N LYS A 456 -16.28 -8.55 -5.55
CA LYS A 456 -16.62 -9.89 -6.03
C LYS A 456 -15.39 -10.77 -5.88
N PHE A 457 -15.46 -11.74 -4.98
CA PHE A 457 -14.39 -12.70 -4.73
C PHE A 457 -14.87 -14.09 -5.08
N SER A 458 -14.10 -14.78 -5.90
CA SER A 458 -14.32 -16.18 -6.28
C SER A 458 -13.18 -16.99 -5.67
N PRO A 459 -13.39 -17.59 -4.49
CA PRO A 459 -12.31 -18.13 -3.67
C PRO A 459 -11.66 -19.35 -4.30
N THR A 460 -12.45 -20.22 -4.95
CA THR A 460 -11.94 -21.47 -5.49
C THR A 460 -12.77 -21.93 -6.68
N LYS A 461 -12.08 -22.22 -7.77
CA LYS A 461 -12.62 -22.95 -8.89
C LYS A 461 -11.59 -23.95 -9.37
N ILE A 462 -11.95 -25.24 -9.35
CA ILE A 462 -11.12 -26.34 -9.82
C ILE A 462 -11.74 -26.95 -11.04
N LYS A 463 -10.89 -27.20 -12.04
CA LYS A 463 -11.18 -28.06 -13.18
C LYS A 463 -10.16 -29.17 -13.19
N SER A 464 -10.60 -30.39 -13.32
CA SER A 464 -9.72 -31.54 -13.39
C SER A 464 -10.36 -32.63 -14.26
N ASN A 465 -9.53 -33.36 -14.99
CA ASN A 465 -9.90 -34.65 -15.61
C ASN A 465 -9.19 -35.83 -14.92
N ALA A 466 -8.39 -35.55 -13.86
CA ALA A 466 -7.72 -36.61 -13.10
C ALA A 466 -8.71 -37.40 -12.26
N THR A 467 -8.54 -38.72 -12.22
CA THR A 467 -9.36 -39.61 -11.41
C THR A 467 -9.23 -39.28 -9.92
N GLY A 468 -10.37 -39.13 -9.24
CA GLY A 468 -10.42 -38.82 -7.81
C GLY A 468 -10.35 -37.32 -7.46
N LEU A 469 -10.18 -36.43 -8.44
CA LEU A 469 -10.24 -35.00 -8.25
C LEU A 469 -11.48 -34.41 -8.92
N PRO A 470 -12.56 -34.08 -8.17
CA PRO A 470 -13.77 -33.53 -8.75
C PRO A 470 -13.60 -32.09 -9.25
N ASN A 471 -14.43 -31.70 -10.22
CA ASN A 471 -14.60 -30.30 -10.54
C ASN A 471 -15.28 -29.57 -9.37
N ILE A 472 -14.69 -28.51 -8.87
CA ILE A 472 -15.18 -27.69 -7.75
C ILE A 472 -15.41 -26.27 -8.22
N ASN A 473 -16.51 -25.66 -7.80
CA ASN A 473 -16.80 -24.27 -8.06
C ASN A 473 -17.54 -23.67 -6.86
N PHE A 474 -16.81 -23.08 -5.93
CA PHE A 474 -17.43 -22.43 -4.78
C PHE A 474 -18.14 -21.15 -5.21
N ASP A 475 -19.23 -20.83 -4.52
CA ASP A 475 -19.99 -19.61 -4.76
C ASP A 475 -19.09 -18.36 -4.59
N SER A 476 -19.29 -17.38 -5.47
CA SER A 476 -18.58 -16.10 -5.34
C SER A 476 -19.19 -15.26 -4.21
N ASP A 477 -18.34 -14.77 -3.32
CA ASP A 477 -18.70 -13.76 -2.35
C ASP A 477 -18.88 -12.39 -3.01
N ARG A 478 -19.94 -11.67 -2.66
CA ARG A 478 -20.21 -10.33 -3.19
C ARG A 478 -20.59 -9.38 -2.07
N ALA A 479 -20.13 -8.13 -2.19
CA ALA A 479 -20.53 -7.10 -1.24
C ALA A 479 -20.54 -5.71 -1.88
N LEU A 480 -21.28 -4.81 -1.24
CA LEU A 480 -21.31 -3.39 -1.53
C LEU A 480 -20.85 -2.63 -0.29
N GLU A 481 -19.87 -1.76 -0.42
CA GLU A 481 -19.47 -0.77 0.60
C GLU A 481 -19.77 0.63 0.09
N ILE A 482 -20.46 1.45 0.91
CA ILE A 482 -20.72 2.87 0.68
C ILE A 482 -20.17 3.64 1.87
N ALA A 483 -19.23 4.55 1.62
CA ALA A 483 -18.53 5.21 2.70
C ALA A 483 -18.35 6.71 2.46
N PRO A 484 -19.37 7.52 2.84
CA PRO A 484 -19.21 8.97 2.91
C PRO A 484 -18.25 9.38 4.01
N TYR A 485 -17.53 10.49 3.76
CA TYR A 485 -16.62 11.06 4.75
C TYR A 485 -16.59 12.58 4.70
N PHE A 486 -16.17 13.15 5.83
CA PHE A 486 -15.92 14.57 6.01
C PHE A 486 -14.58 14.76 6.74
N GLU A 487 -13.79 15.76 6.31
CA GLU A 487 -12.55 16.18 6.98
C GLU A 487 -12.54 17.71 7.15
N PHE A 488 -12.13 18.16 8.32
CA PHE A 488 -11.89 19.56 8.64
C PHE A 488 -10.42 19.72 9.06
N ILE A 489 -9.70 20.60 8.36
CA ILE A 489 -8.29 20.85 8.58
C ILE A 489 -8.12 22.35 8.84
N LYS A 490 -7.51 22.67 10.01
CA LYS A 490 -7.31 24.06 10.41
C LYS A 490 -6.05 24.24 11.24
N SER A 491 -5.39 25.39 11.04
CA SER A 491 -4.24 25.80 11.84
C SER A 491 -4.52 27.12 12.54
N TRP A 492 -4.18 27.21 13.86
CA TRP A 492 -4.31 28.39 14.70
C TRP A 492 -2.96 28.64 15.39
N GLY A 493 -2.21 29.63 14.93
CA GLY A 493 -0.90 29.90 15.52
C GLY A 493 -0.03 28.63 15.55
N LYS A 494 0.25 28.14 16.75
CA LYS A 494 1.06 26.95 17.01
C LYS A 494 0.29 25.63 16.95
N LEU A 495 -1.05 25.66 16.93
CA LEU A 495 -1.89 24.48 16.89
C LEU A 495 -2.39 24.20 15.47
N SER A 496 -2.27 22.98 15.01
CA SER A 496 -2.87 22.48 13.77
C SER A 496 -3.71 21.25 14.05
N LEU A 497 -4.92 21.23 13.50
CA LEU A 497 -5.93 20.17 13.66
C LEU A 497 -6.27 19.57 12.31
N ASN A 498 -6.36 18.24 12.25
CA ASN A 498 -7.01 17.49 11.19
C ASN A 498 -8.00 16.53 11.85
N THR A 499 -9.28 16.79 11.69
CA THR A 499 -10.33 15.92 12.19
C THR A 499 -11.26 15.48 11.08
N GLY A 500 -11.79 14.29 11.18
CA GLY A 500 -12.68 13.74 10.18
C GLY A 500 -13.58 12.65 10.74
N LEU A 501 -14.62 12.38 9.99
CA LEU A 501 -15.56 11.29 10.24
C LEU A 501 -15.83 10.58 8.92
N ARG A 502 -15.66 9.27 8.91
CA ARG A 502 -16.12 8.38 7.85
C ARG A 502 -17.24 7.50 8.42
N TYR A 503 -18.25 7.24 7.63
CA TYR A 503 -19.29 6.28 7.96
C TYR A 503 -19.29 5.18 6.91
N SER A 504 -18.94 3.96 7.28
CA SER A 504 -18.90 2.82 6.38
C SER A 504 -20.15 1.99 6.52
N LEU A 505 -20.91 1.86 5.43
CA LEU A 505 -22.05 0.98 5.25
C LEU A 505 -21.60 -0.18 4.37
N TYR A 506 -21.72 -1.40 4.86
CA TYR A 506 -21.34 -2.60 4.14
C TYR A 506 -22.52 -3.58 4.09
N ALA A 507 -22.73 -4.18 2.94
CA ALA A 507 -23.73 -5.23 2.75
C ALA A 507 -23.11 -6.41 2.01
N ASN A 508 -23.05 -7.58 2.65
CA ASN A 508 -22.83 -8.85 1.98
C ASN A 508 -24.09 -9.23 1.22
N ILE A 509 -23.98 -9.60 -0.07
CA ILE A 509 -25.13 -9.79 -0.98
C ILE A 509 -25.01 -11.09 -1.79
N GLY A 510 -26.14 -11.70 -2.13
CA GLY A 510 -26.27 -12.87 -3.02
C GLY A 510 -25.96 -12.51 -4.52
N ALA A 511 -25.93 -13.45 -5.44
CA ALA A 511 -26.29 -14.87 -5.28
C ALA A 511 -25.23 -15.64 -4.45
N HIS A 512 -25.68 -16.33 -3.44
CA HIS A 512 -24.84 -17.15 -2.56
C HIS A 512 -25.69 -18.11 -1.76
N THR A 513 -25.22 -19.32 -1.54
CA THR A 513 -25.86 -20.32 -0.68
C THR A 513 -25.13 -20.34 0.66
N LEU A 514 -25.77 -19.86 1.70
CA LEU A 514 -25.22 -19.81 3.06
C LEU A 514 -25.49 -21.12 3.79
N THR A 515 -24.45 -21.82 4.19
CA THR A 515 -24.53 -23.01 5.03
C THR A 515 -25.05 -22.64 6.43
N GLN A 516 -25.92 -23.48 6.98
CA GLN A 516 -26.45 -23.36 8.35
C GLN A 516 -25.96 -24.51 9.20
N TYR A 517 -25.63 -24.22 10.45
CA TYR A 517 -25.15 -25.19 11.42
C TYR A 517 -26.16 -25.39 12.54
N ALA A 518 -26.21 -26.60 13.11
CA ALA A 518 -27.07 -26.93 14.24
C ALA A 518 -26.73 -26.01 15.44
N PRO A 519 -27.74 -25.43 16.09
CA PRO A 519 -27.51 -24.51 17.19
C PRO A 519 -26.95 -25.24 18.42
N GLY A 520 -26.05 -24.59 19.15
CA GLY A 520 -25.56 -25.09 20.44
C GLY A 520 -24.33 -26.02 20.34
N ILE A 521 -23.89 -26.38 19.17
CA ILE A 521 -22.68 -27.20 18.92
C ILE A 521 -21.73 -26.44 17.99
N PRO A 522 -20.39 -26.77 17.95
CA PRO A 522 -19.42 -26.11 17.09
C PRO A 522 -19.76 -26.29 15.61
N GLU A 523 -19.49 -25.22 14.83
CA GLU A 523 -19.58 -25.27 13.39
C GLU A 523 -18.54 -26.27 12.86
N SER A 524 -19.02 -27.27 12.11
CA SER A 524 -18.21 -28.30 11.43
C SER A 524 -19.01 -28.92 10.28
N PRO A 525 -18.39 -29.62 9.33
CA PRO A 525 -19.13 -30.33 8.30
C PRO A 525 -20.17 -31.31 8.85
N ALA A 526 -19.89 -31.94 9.99
CA ALA A 526 -20.81 -32.88 10.67
C ALA A 526 -22.00 -32.20 11.33
N THR A 527 -21.96 -30.91 11.54
CA THR A 527 -23.06 -30.14 12.23
C THR A 527 -23.89 -29.30 11.28
N ILE A 528 -23.71 -29.45 9.96
CA ILE A 528 -24.54 -28.78 8.96
C ILE A 528 -25.97 -29.23 9.10
N SER A 529 -26.89 -28.29 9.34
CA SER A 529 -28.33 -28.54 9.52
C SER A 529 -29.18 -28.15 8.31
N GLY A 530 -28.57 -27.41 7.35
CA GLY A 530 -29.26 -26.96 6.16
C GLY A 530 -28.50 -25.84 5.43
N SER A 531 -29.17 -25.22 4.48
CA SER A 531 -28.65 -24.06 3.77
C SER A 531 -29.74 -23.08 3.38
N THR A 532 -29.39 -21.82 3.18
CA THR A 532 -30.30 -20.78 2.70
C THR A 532 -29.70 -20.15 1.44
N SER A 533 -30.42 -20.25 0.33
CA SER A 533 -30.02 -19.65 -0.95
C SER A 533 -30.57 -18.23 -1.08
N TYR A 534 -29.69 -17.29 -1.33
CA TYR A 534 -30.01 -15.88 -1.56
C TYR A 534 -29.92 -15.56 -3.05
N LYS A 535 -30.92 -14.86 -3.55
CA LYS A 535 -30.94 -14.39 -4.96
C LYS A 535 -29.88 -13.32 -5.20
N LYS A 536 -29.54 -13.09 -6.46
CA LYS A 536 -28.60 -12.03 -6.86
C LYS A 536 -29.01 -10.68 -6.29
N ASN A 537 -28.04 -10.02 -5.60
CA ASN A 537 -28.19 -8.73 -4.92
C ASN A 537 -29.15 -8.72 -3.71
N GLU A 538 -29.64 -9.87 -3.27
CA GLU A 538 -30.36 -9.98 -2.00
C GLU A 538 -29.36 -9.77 -0.85
N ILE A 539 -29.77 -9.06 0.20
CA ILE A 539 -28.89 -8.76 1.33
C ILE A 539 -28.85 -9.95 2.27
N ILE A 540 -27.67 -10.51 2.46
CA ILE A 540 -27.40 -11.59 3.41
C ILE A 540 -27.12 -11.00 4.79
N LYS A 541 -26.18 -10.03 4.86
CA LYS A 541 -25.78 -9.40 6.12
C LYS A 541 -25.39 -7.94 5.89
N ARG A 542 -25.73 -7.09 6.88
CA ARG A 542 -25.30 -5.68 6.93
C ARG A 542 -24.39 -5.45 8.12
N TYR A 543 -23.37 -4.61 7.88
CA TYR A 543 -22.52 -4.04 8.91
C TYR A 543 -22.37 -2.55 8.64
N ASP A 544 -22.25 -1.76 9.70
CA ASP A 544 -22.00 -0.33 9.59
C ASP A 544 -21.18 0.17 10.78
N GLY A 545 -20.59 1.36 10.60
CA GLY A 545 -19.87 1.95 11.71
C GLY A 545 -19.28 3.32 11.41
N PHE A 546 -19.19 4.11 12.47
CA PHE A 546 -18.50 5.39 12.46
C PHE A 546 -17.01 5.20 12.69
N GLU A 547 -16.23 5.87 11.85
CA GLU A 547 -14.77 5.87 11.86
C GLU A 547 -14.25 7.30 12.13
N PRO A 548 -14.24 7.73 13.41
CA PRO A 548 -13.68 9.02 13.78
C PRO A 548 -12.18 9.07 13.56
N ARG A 549 -11.69 10.22 13.12
CA ARG A 549 -10.29 10.56 12.92
C ARG A 549 -9.99 11.86 13.63
N LEU A 550 -8.92 11.91 14.40
CA LEU A 550 -8.46 13.11 15.06
C LEU A 550 -6.93 13.11 15.08
N SER A 551 -6.35 14.14 14.51
CA SER A 551 -4.91 14.38 14.62
C SER A 551 -4.71 15.85 14.94
N PHE A 552 -3.87 16.15 15.90
CA PHE A 552 -3.42 17.49 16.15
C PHE A 552 -1.91 17.57 16.36
N LYS A 553 -1.38 18.73 16.00
CA LYS A 553 0.03 19.06 16.16
C LYS A 553 0.14 20.37 16.91
N TYR A 554 1.03 20.42 17.88
CA TYR A 554 1.38 21.64 18.59
C TYR A 554 2.87 21.97 18.36
N ASP A 555 3.12 23.10 17.72
CA ASP A 555 4.48 23.59 17.47
C ASP A 555 5.02 24.24 18.74
N LEU A 556 5.92 23.57 19.45
CA LEU A 556 6.63 24.09 20.62
C LEU A 556 7.54 25.24 20.20
N SER A 557 8.20 25.08 19.04
CA SER A 557 9.02 26.07 18.36
C SER A 557 9.06 25.76 16.86
N ASP A 558 9.73 26.58 16.07
CA ASP A 558 9.94 26.34 14.63
C ASP A 558 10.71 25.04 14.33
N ARG A 559 11.27 24.40 15.34
CA ARG A 559 12.13 23.20 15.25
C ARG A 559 11.62 22.02 16.06
N LYS A 560 10.55 22.19 16.85
CA LYS A 560 10.02 21.15 17.75
C LYS A 560 8.51 21.10 17.66
N ALA A 561 7.95 19.91 17.54
CA ALA A 561 6.51 19.72 17.56
C ALA A 561 6.10 18.47 18.32
N LEU A 562 4.97 18.55 19.00
CA LEU A 562 4.24 17.42 19.55
C LEU A 562 3.06 17.10 18.65
N LYS A 563 2.75 15.82 18.52
CA LYS A 563 1.65 15.32 17.72
C LYS A 563 0.82 14.34 18.55
N PHE A 564 -0.46 14.32 18.29
CA PHE A 564 -1.36 13.36 18.88
C PHE A 564 -2.34 12.89 17.80
N GLY A 565 -2.69 11.62 17.84
CA GLY A 565 -3.65 11.03 16.92
C GLY A 565 -4.54 10.01 17.57
N LEU A 566 -5.77 9.96 17.09
CA LEU A 566 -6.76 8.94 17.45
C LEU A 566 -7.55 8.60 16.20
N HIS A 567 -7.69 7.29 15.92
CA HIS A 567 -8.55 6.85 14.84
C HIS A 567 -9.18 5.49 15.10
N ARG A 568 -10.30 5.28 14.44
CA ARG A 568 -10.99 3.98 14.32
C ARG A 568 -11.09 3.62 12.84
N MET A 569 -10.91 2.34 12.54
CA MET A 569 -11.06 1.79 11.20
C MET A 569 -11.83 0.46 11.23
N TYR A 570 -12.57 0.21 10.15
CA TYR A 570 -13.15 -1.11 9.85
C TYR A 570 -12.49 -1.69 8.61
N GLN A 571 -12.37 -3.00 8.59
CA GLN A 571 -11.91 -3.76 7.44
C GLN A 571 -12.91 -4.90 7.18
N PHE A 572 -13.42 -4.94 5.94
CA PHE A 572 -14.46 -5.89 5.52
C PHE A 572 -13.91 -7.03 4.66
N THR A 573 -12.64 -7.00 4.32
CA THR A 573 -11.96 -8.03 3.51
C THR A 573 -10.76 -8.54 4.29
N GLN A 574 -10.64 -9.85 4.44
CA GLN A 574 -9.57 -10.48 5.22
C GLN A 574 -8.88 -11.56 4.39
N LEU A 575 -7.59 -11.74 4.61
CA LEU A 575 -6.81 -12.82 4.00
C LEU A 575 -6.80 -14.00 4.96
N ILE A 576 -7.33 -15.10 4.53
CA ILE A 576 -7.32 -16.36 5.28
C ILE A 576 -6.04 -17.11 4.91
N SER A 577 -5.13 -17.20 5.87
CA SER A 577 -3.85 -17.88 5.74
C SER A 577 -3.40 -18.39 7.10
N ASN A 578 -3.04 -19.66 7.20
CA ASN A 578 -2.45 -20.24 8.41
C ASN A 578 -0.91 -20.24 8.38
N THR A 579 -0.31 -19.71 7.32
CA THR A 579 1.13 -19.65 7.13
C THR A 579 1.71 -18.35 7.69
N ALA A 580 2.98 -18.37 8.07
CA ALA A 580 3.68 -17.18 8.52
C ALA A 580 3.98 -16.19 7.39
N ALA A 581 3.97 -16.65 6.15
CA ALA A 581 4.12 -15.88 4.93
C ALA A 581 2.88 -16.09 4.08
N SER A 582 2.25 -15.00 3.65
CA SER A 582 1.17 -15.13 2.67
C SER A 582 1.68 -15.77 1.41
N LEU A 583 0.95 -16.76 0.99
CA LEU A 583 1.19 -17.47 -0.26
C LEU A 583 0.21 -16.98 -1.33
N PRO A 584 0.54 -17.09 -2.61
CA PRO A 584 -0.35 -16.63 -3.68
C PRO A 584 -1.74 -17.27 -3.66
N PHE A 585 -1.86 -18.48 -3.11
CA PHE A 585 -3.10 -19.23 -3.01
C PHE A 585 -3.90 -19.00 -1.71
N ASP A 586 -3.47 -18.10 -0.83
CA ASP A 586 -4.26 -17.70 0.33
C ASP A 586 -5.58 -17.06 -0.10
N ILE A 587 -6.64 -17.35 0.61
CA ILE A 587 -8.01 -16.98 0.22
C ILE A 587 -8.37 -15.60 0.75
N TRP A 588 -8.75 -14.71 -0.15
CA TRP A 588 -9.40 -13.45 0.22
C TRP A 588 -10.89 -13.69 0.49
N LYS A 589 -11.34 -13.34 1.68
CA LYS A 589 -12.73 -13.53 2.14
C LYS A 589 -13.36 -12.19 2.52
N LEU A 590 -14.64 -12.02 2.17
CA LEU A 590 -15.46 -10.89 2.58
C LEU A 590 -16.11 -11.17 3.95
N SER A 591 -16.43 -10.10 4.67
CA SER A 591 -17.25 -10.22 5.88
C SER A 591 -18.65 -10.68 5.52
N ASP A 592 -19.14 -11.68 6.25
CA ASP A 592 -20.41 -12.38 6.07
C ASP A 592 -21.08 -12.62 7.43
N PRO A 593 -22.15 -13.41 7.57
CA PRO A 593 -22.76 -13.72 8.88
C PRO A 593 -21.81 -14.34 9.89
N TYR A 594 -20.80 -15.10 9.47
CA TYR A 594 -19.85 -15.82 10.32
C TYR A 594 -18.57 -15.00 10.56
N ILE A 595 -18.10 -14.26 9.56
CA ILE A 595 -16.85 -13.49 9.57
C ILE A 595 -17.16 -12.00 9.74
N LYS A 596 -17.08 -11.51 10.99
CA LYS A 596 -17.35 -10.11 11.31
C LYS A 596 -16.25 -9.19 10.77
N PRO A 597 -16.57 -7.91 10.46
CA PRO A 597 -15.56 -6.92 10.11
C PRO A 597 -14.54 -6.72 11.23
N LEU A 598 -13.26 -6.74 10.88
CA LEU A 598 -12.19 -6.35 11.80
C LEU A 598 -12.35 -4.88 12.18
N LYS A 599 -12.34 -4.59 13.48
CA LYS A 599 -12.39 -3.24 14.04
C LYS A 599 -11.10 -2.91 14.76
N VAL A 600 -10.48 -1.79 14.40
CA VAL A 600 -9.25 -1.32 15.01
C VAL A 600 -9.42 0.09 15.54
N ASN A 601 -8.97 0.32 16.79
CA ASN A 601 -8.78 1.66 17.34
C ASN A 601 -7.28 1.86 17.58
N GLN A 602 -6.77 3.05 17.28
CA GLN A 602 -5.39 3.41 17.58
C GLN A 602 -5.33 4.79 18.22
N ILE A 603 -4.43 4.92 19.19
CA ILE A 603 -3.95 6.19 19.72
C ILE A 603 -2.46 6.28 19.45
N SER A 604 -1.98 7.48 19.14
CA SER A 604 -0.56 7.75 18.87
C SER A 604 -0.14 9.10 19.44
N VAL A 605 1.12 9.16 19.88
CA VAL A 605 1.77 10.39 20.34
C VAL A 605 3.13 10.46 19.65
N GLY A 606 3.46 11.61 19.08
CA GLY A 606 4.70 11.82 18.35
C GLY A 606 5.43 13.08 18.82
N TYR A 607 6.74 13.03 18.79
CA TYR A 607 7.62 14.17 18.97
C TYR A 607 8.57 14.27 17.77
N ALA A 608 8.70 15.47 17.21
CA ALA A 608 9.63 15.74 16.11
C ALA A 608 10.53 16.91 16.46
N TYR A 609 11.81 16.78 16.11
CA TYR A 609 12.83 17.80 16.35
C TYR A 609 13.79 17.90 15.16
N ASP A 610 14.04 19.10 14.68
CA ASP A 610 15.05 19.42 13.70
C ASP A 610 16.18 20.22 14.36
N THR A 611 17.45 19.89 14.07
CA THR A 611 18.59 20.69 14.51
C THR A 611 18.60 22.07 13.85
N GLU A 612 19.37 23.03 14.39
CA GLU A 612 19.41 24.41 13.94
C GLU A 612 19.74 24.55 12.46
N ASN A 613 20.77 23.84 11.99
CA ASN A 613 21.14 23.76 10.59
C ASN A 613 20.30 22.77 9.76
N ARG A 614 19.27 22.15 10.39
CA ARG A 614 18.42 21.09 9.80
C ARG A 614 19.20 19.93 9.18
N ALA A 615 20.43 19.71 9.64
CA ALA A 615 21.26 18.60 9.18
C ALA A 615 20.71 17.27 9.70
N TYR A 616 20.12 17.28 10.89
CA TYR A 616 19.51 16.10 11.50
C TYR A 616 18.03 16.34 11.82
N ASN A 617 17.22 15.35 11.54
CA ASN A 617 15.83 15.26 11.99
C ASN A 617 15.70 14.09 12.94
N PHE A 618 15.05 14.29 14.07
CA PHE A 618 14.75 13.27 15.07
C PHE A 618 13.24 13.11 15.17
N SER A 619 12.77 11.90 15.28
CA SER A 619 11.38 11.62 15.64
C SER A 619 11.28 10.48 16.64
N ALA A 620 10.30 10.59 17.53
CA ALA A 620 9.92 9.56 18.47
C ALA A 620 8.40 9.45 18.45
N ASP A 621 7.88 8.28 18.07
CA ASP A 621 6.44 8.02 18.02
C ASP A 621 6.11 6.85 18.94
N GLY A 622 5.11 7.00 19.81
CA GLY A 622 4.51 5.93 20.60
C GLY A 622 3.11 5.63 20.12
N TYR A 623 2.70 4.38 20.16
CA TYR A 623 1.34 3.98 19.76
C TYR A 623 0.79 2.85 20.61
N TYR A 624 -0.55 2.81 20.70
CA TYR A 624 -1.31 1.70 21.23
C TYR A 624 -2.51 1.41 20.31
N LYS A 625 -2.64 0.14 19.89
CA LYS A 625 -3.73 -0.36 19.05
C LYS A 625 -4.53 -1.43 19.77
N THR A 626 -5.84 -1.44 19.55
CA THR A 626 -6.72 -2.54 19.93
C THR A 626 -7.41 -3.11 18.71
N PHE A 627 -7.52 -4.41 18.63
CA PHE A 627 -8.15 -5.15 17.56
C PHE A 627 -9.32 -5.95 18.12
N LYS A 628 -10.45 -5.92 17.43
CA LYS A 628 -11.62 -6.73 17.73
C LYS A 628 -12.09 -7.44 16.46
N ASP A 629 -12.61 -8.67 16.64
CA ASP A 629 -13.06 -9.53 15.56
C ASP A 629 -11.90 -9.84 14.56
N ILE A 630 -10.71 -10.16 15.08
CA ILE A 630 -9.60 -10.76 14.33
C ILE A 630 -10.01 -12.20 14.01
N ILE A 631 -9.56 -12.73 12.87
CA ILE A 631 -9.66 -14.14 12.56
C ILE A 631 -8.42 -14.87 13.08
N GLU A 632 -8.63 -15.96 13.81
CA GLU A 632 -7.67 -16.98 14.16
C GLU A 632 -8.16 -18.35 13.71
N TYR A 633 -7.31 -19.37 13.81
CA TYR A 633 -7.59 -20.73 13.33
C TYR A 633 -7.67 -21.71 14.50
N LYS A 634 -8.56 -22.67 14.40
CA LYS A 634 -8.58 -23.81 15.31
C LYS A 634 -7.24 -24.57 15.30
N ASN A 635 -6.94 -25.28 16.36
CA ASN A 635 -5.80 -26.19 16.34
C ASN A 635 -6.10 -27.32 15.34
N GLY A 636 -5.12 -27.60 14.46
CA GLY A 636 -5.32 -28.57 13.39
C GLY A 636 -6.23 -28.10 12.26
N ALA A 637 -6.53 -26.80 12.16
CA ALA A 637 -7.36 -26.26 11.07
C ALA A 637 -6.79 -26.62 9.70
N ASP A 638 -7.62 -27.24 8.86
CA ASP A 638 -7.36 -27.43 7.44
C ASP A 638 -8.08 -26.32 6.66
N LEU A 639 -7.28 -25.47 6.00
CA LEU A 639 -7.76 -24.37 5.18
C LEU A 639 -7.71 -24.67 3.68
N PHE A 640 -7.20 -25.87 3.32
CA PHE A 640 -6.99 -26.22 1.92
C PHE A 640 -8.30 -26.71 1.30
N LEU A 641 -8.78 -26.05 0.26
CA LEU A 641 -10.00 -26.39 -0.50
C LEU A 641 -11.25 -26.56 0.37
N GLN A 642 -11.39 -25.79 1.44
CA GLN A 642 -12.54 -25.85 2.32
C GLN A 642 -13.67 -24.92 1.83
N GLU A 643 -14.83 -25.50 1.50
CA GLU A 643 -16.03 -24.75 1.15
C GLU A 643 -16.56 -23.94 2.35
N ASN A 644 -16.63 -24.60 3.51
CA ASN A 644 -17.14 -24.04 4.76
C ASN A 644 -15.97 -23.61 5.66
N ILE A 645 -15.13 -22.70 5.14
CA ILE A 645 -13.90 -22.28 5.81
C ILE A 645 -14.14 -21.66 7.19
N GLU A 646 -15.33 -21.06 7.41
CA GLU A 646 -15.74 -20.48 8.69
C GLU A 646 -15.73 -21.50 9.83
N SER A 647 -15.94 -22.79 9.53
CA SER A 647 -15.88 -23.88 10.51
C SER A 647 -14.48 -24.11 11.10
N GLN A 648 -13.44 -23.62 10.42
CA GLN A 648 -12.04 -23.72 10.81
C GLN A 648 -11.55 -22.47 11.55
N LEU A 649 -12.38 -21.42 11.62
CA LEU A 649 -11.99 -20.11 12.12
C LEU A 649 -12.52 -19.84 13.51
N ILE A 650 -11.82 -18.98 14.24
CA ILE A 650 -12.20 -18.54 15.60
C ILE A 650 -12.08 -17.03 15.66
N PRO A 651 -13.09 -16.32 16.22
CA PRO A 651 -12.96 -14.90 16.50
C PRO A 651 -11.92 -14.65 17.61
N ALA A 652 -11.13 -13.61 17.43
CA ALA A 652 -10.12 -13.20 18.38
C ALA A 652 -10.12 -11.68 18.58
N LYS A 653 -9.52 -11.26 19.68
CA LYS A 653 -9.16 -9.88 19.96
C LYS A 653 -7.66 -9.76 20.19
N GLY A 654 -7.15 -8.55 20.11
CA GLY A 654 -5.74 -8.32 20.31
C GLY A 654 -5.39 -6.88 20.64
N PHE A 655 -4.12 -6.68 20.92
CA PHE A 655 -3.55 -5.36 21.07
C PHE A 655 -2.11 -5.33 20.55
N ALA A 656 -1.68 -4.15 20.13
CA ALA A 656 -0.28 -3.89 19.78
C ALA A 656 0.15 -2.54 20.35
N TYR A 657 1.39 -2.44 20.79
CA TYR A 657 1.99 -1.20 21.25
C TYR A 657 3.47 -1.14 20.91
N GLY A 658 4.00 0.05 20.81
CA GLY A 658 5.42 0.21 20.52
C GLY A 658 5.90 1.65 20.59
N ILE A 659 7.23 1.77 20.49
CA ILE A 659 7.96 3.02 20.40
C ILE A 659 8.84 2.96 19.16
N GLU A 660 8.75 3.99 18.33
CA GLU A 660 9.51 4.16 17.09
C GLU A 660 10.46 5.35 17.27
N LEU A 661 11.75 5.13 17.07
CA LEU A 661 12.77 6.18 17.09
C LEU A 661 13.43 6.26 15.73
N ALA A 662 13.55 7.46 15.18
CA ALA A 662 14.22 7.69 13.91
C ALA A 662 15.13 8.91 13.96
N VAL A 663 16.31 8.75 13.37
CA VAL A 663 17.29 9.81 13.14
C VAL A 663 17.61 9.85 11.65
N HIS A 664 17.39 10.98 11.01
CA HIS A 664 17.73 11.20 9.61
C HIS A 664 18.80 12.26 9.48
N LYS A 665 19.87 11.95 8.75
CA LYS A 665 20.93 12.89 8.36
C LYS A 665 20.73 13.27 6.90
N ASN A 666 20.45 14.54 6.64
CA ASN A 666 20.05 15.04 5.31
C ASN A 666 21.15 15.79 4.57
N ASN A 667 22.18 16.28 5.26
CA ASN A 667 23.21 17.16 4.73
C ASN A 667 24.59 16.51 4.70
N GLY A 668 25.48 17.07 3.84
CA GLY A 668 26.86 16.63 3.68
C GLY A 668 27.00 15.41 2.76
N PRO A 669 28.23 14.92 2.59
CA PRO A 669 28.52 13.78 1.72
C PRO A 669 27.93 12.49 2.25
N LEU A 670 27.84 12.31 3.58
CA LEU A 670 27.17 11.19 4.21
C LEU A 670 25.73 11.59 4.54
N LYS A 671 24.76 10.86 3.99
CA LYS A 671 23.32 10.93 4.27
C LYS A 671 22.82 9.58 4.71
N GLY A 672 21.72 9.54 5.46
CA GLY A 672 21.15 8.25 5.87
C GLY A 672 20.14 8.37 6.98
N SER A 673 19.71 7.21 7.47
CA SER A 673 18.78 7.10 8.59
C SER A 673 19.14 5.92 9.49
N LEU A 674 18.92 6.11 10.78
CA LEU A 674 18.93 5.07 11.79
C LEU A 674 17.53 5.00 12.39
N ASN A 675 16.88 3.83 12.27
CA ASN A 675 15.52 3.60 12.74
C ASN A 675 15.52 2.43 13.72
N TYR A 676 14.98 2.66 14.91
CA TYR A 676 14.77 1.63 15.90
C TYR A 676 13.29 1.54 16.27
N THR A 677 12.81 0.32 16.45
CA THR A 677 11.45 0.06 16.89
C THR A 677 11.45 -0.99 18.00
N PHE A 678 10.80 -0.65 19.10
CA PHE A 678 10.32 -1.63 20.07
C PHE A 678 8.82 -1.82 19.86
N SER A 679 8.36 -3.07 19.67
CA SER A 679 6.93 -3.35 19.50
C SER A 679 6.52 -4.70 20.05
N ARG A 680 5.27 -4.80 20.53
CA ARG A 680 4.65 -6.04 20.94
C ARG A 680 3.26 -6.12 20.31
N ALA A 681 2.90 -7.29 19.79
CA ALA A 681 1.58 -7.59 19.27
C ALA A 681 1.10 -8.93 19.82
N LYS A 682 -0.02 -8.93 20.55
CA LYS A 682 -0.59 -10.12 21.16
C LYS A 682 -2.04 -10.31 20.78
N ARG A 683 -2.48 -11.56 20.75
CA ARG A 683 -3.84 -11.99 20.44
C ARG A 683 -4.37 -12.91 21.52
N LYS A 684 -5.68 -13.00 21.59
CA LYS A 684 -6.43 -13.93 22.46
C LYS A 684 -7.69 -14.35 21.71
N THR A 685 -7.97 -15.63 21.62
CA THR A 685 -9.21 -16.14 21.03
C THR A 685 -10.40 -15.92 21.93
N GLU A 686 -11.56 -15.73 21.32
CA GLU A 686 -12.86 -15.57 21.97
C GLU A 686 -13.84 -16.59 21.36
N ALA A 687 -13.45 -17.87 21.41
CA ALA A 687 -14.29 -18.95 20.88
C ALA A 687 -15.59 -19.07 21.69
N LYS A 688 -16.65 -19.43 20.99
CA LYS A 688 -17.96 -19.70 21.61
C LYS A 688 -17.87 -20.89 22.58
N TYR A 689 -17.03 -21.86 22.26
CA TYR A 689 -16.81 -23.06 23.08
C TYR A 689 -15.42 -23.00 23.71
N LEU A 690 -15.31 -23.29 25.02
CA LEU A 690 -14.05 -23.16 25.77
C LEU A 690 -12.92 -24.00 25.19
N PHE A 691 -13.21 -25.21 24.73
CA PHE A 691 -12.21 -26.13 24.16
C PHE A 691 -11.64 -25.70 22.80
N ASP A 692 -12.32 -24.79 22.09
CA ASP A 692 -11.81 -24.20 20.84
C ASP A 692 -10.81 -23.05 21.12
N ASN A 693 -10.71 -22.57 22.37
CA ASN A 693 -9.80 -21.48 22.67
C ASN A 693 -8.34 -21.92 22.60
N ILE A 694 -7.56 -21.13 21.87
CA ILE A 694 -6.12 -21.31 21.75
C ILE A 694 -5.44 -20.92 23.07
N ASN A 695 -4.44 -21.71 23.52
CA ASN A 695 -3.68 -21.50 24.75
C ASN A 695 -4.60 -21.26 25.96
N ASN A 696 -5.65 -22.07 26.11
CA ASN A 696 -6.66 -21.96 27.17
C ASN A 696 -7.31 -20.56 27.29
N GLY A 697 -7.29 -19.78 26.20
CA GLY A 697 -7.84 -18.44 26.17
C GLY A 697 -6.89 -17.37 26.73
N ASP A 698 -5.61 -17.63 26.88
CA ASP A 698 -4.62 -16.65 27.25
C ASP A 698 -4.09 -15.84 26.07
N TYR A 699 -3.47 -14.70 26.35
CA TYR A 699 -2.81 -13.88 25.33
C TYR A 699 -1.51 -14.52 24.84
N PHE A 700 -1.40 -14.74 23.53
CA PHE A 700 -0.19 -15.24 22.86
C PHE A 700 0.35 -14.22 21.82
N PRO A 701 1.64 -14.27 21.47
CA PRO A 701 2.21 -13.39 20.46
C PRO A 701 1.58 -13.64 19.08
N SER A 702 1.34 -12.57 18.29
CA SER A 702 0.98 -12.70 16.88
C SER A 702 2.14 -13.29 16.08
N ASN A 703 1.87 -13.97 14.97
CA ASN A 703 2.91 -14.58 14.09
C ASN A 703 4.00 -13.60 13.63
N PHE A 704 3.68 -12.29 13.62
CA PHE A 704 4.56 -11.20 13.22
C PHE A 704 5.05 -10.33 14.40
N ASP A 705 4.87 -10.77 15.65
CA ASP A 705 5.43 -10.08 16.83
C ASP A 705 6.95 -10.10 16.82
N ARG A 706 7.57 -8.93 16.66
CA ARG A 706 9.03 -8.72 16.67
C ARG A 706 9.37 -7.62 17.64
N PRO A 707 9.84 -7.97 18.86
CA PRO A 707 10.12 -6.98 19.92
C PRO A 707 11.10 -5.90 19.52
N HIS A 708 12.19 -6.24 18.84
CA HIS A 708 13.24 -5.29 18.49
C HIS A 708 13.53 -5.32 17.00
N MET A 709 13.60 -4.14 16.41
CA MET A 709 14.00 -3.95 15.01
C MET A 709 14.93 -2.74 14.92
N LEU A 710 16.03 -2.90 14.19
CA LEU A 710 17.00 -1.83 13.92
C LEU A 710 17.33 -1.82 12.44
N ASN A 711 17.19 -0.65 11.81
CA ASN A 711 17.54 -0.45 10.40
C ASN A 711 18.48 0.75 10.28
N LEU A 712 19.60 0.54 9.62
CA LEU A 712 20.55 1.57 9.25
C LEU A 712 20.66 1.64 7.74
N THR A 713 20.40 2.81 7.18
CA THR A 713 20.60 3.08 5.76
C THR A 713 21.56 4.26 5.62
N THR A 714 22.63 4.10 4.84
CA THR A 714 23.54 5.21 4.58
C THR A 714 23.86 5.30 3.08
N ASN A 715 24.10 6.50 2.62
CA ASN A 715 24.65 6.80 1.31
C ASN A 715 25.78 7.82 1.48
N TYR A 716 26.99 7.44 1.09
CA TYR A 716 28.18 8.28 1.13
C TYR A 716 28.60 8.67 -0.28
N LYS A 717 28.53 9.96 -0.57
CA LYS A 717 28.99 10.52 -1.84
C LYS A 717 30.47 10.88 -1.73
N LEU A 718 31.34 10.01 -2.26
CA LEU A 718 32.79 10.23 -2.25
C LEU A 718 33.17 11.41 -3.13
N ASN A 719 32.62 11.46 -4.35
CA ASN A 719 32.87 12.53 -5.34
C ASN A 719 31.72 12.59 -6.38
N LYS A 720 31.87 13.32 -7.47
CA LYS A 720 30.86 13.46 -8.53
C LYS A 720 30.56 12.12 -9.26
N LYS A 721 31.53 11.18 -9.27
CA LYS A 721 31.43 9.91 -10.00
C LYS A 721 31.02 8.76 -9.09
N TRP A 722 31.48 8.72 -7.83
CA TRP A 722 31.31 7.57 -6.94
C TRP A 722 30.44 7.88 -5.73
N SER A 723 29.51 6.96 -5.45
CA SER A 723 28.79 6.91 -4.17
C SER A 723 28.69 5.49 -3.65
N PHE A 724 28.61 5.34 -2.32
CA PHE A 724 28.56 4.08 -1.61
C PHE A 724 27.28 4.03 -0.75
N GLY A 725 26.55 2.95 -0.86
CA GLY A 725 25.37 2.69 -0.05
C GLY A 725 25.60 1.51 0.90
N LEU A 726 25.11 1.62 2.12
CA LEU A 726 25.06 0.52 3.09
C LEU A 726 23.64 0.41 3.63
N PHE A 727 23.15 -0.80 3.69
CA PHE A 727 21.91 -1.16 4.39
C PHE A 727 22.21 -2.25 5.40
N PHE A 728 21.84 -2.02 6.65
CA PHE A 728 21.89 -3.01 7.71
C PHE A 728 20.50 -3.13 8.34
N THR A 729 20.06 -4.35 8.58
CA THR A 729 18.82 -4.65 9.28
C THR A 729 19.05 -5.72 10.33
N TYR A 730 18.43 -5.54 11.50
CA TYR A 730 18.30 -6.52 12.56
C TYR A 730 16.85 -6.60 13.00
N GLN A 731 16.35 -7.80 13.19
CA GLN A 731 15.00 -8.05 13.72
C GLN A 731 15.02 -9.27 14.65
N THR A 732 14.35 -9.17 15.79
CA THR A 732 14.08 -10.32 16.66
C THR A 732 13.32 -11.40 15.89
N GLY A 733 13.61 -12.67 16.16
CA GLY A 733 12.93 -13.80 15.56
C GLY A 733 11.41 -13.76 15.72
N ARG A 734 10.68 -14.16 14.68
CA ARG A 734 9.22 -14.27 14.75
C ARG A 734 8.78 -15.44 15.65
N PRO A 735 7.58 -15.39 16.22
CA PRO A 735 7.01 -16.50 16.99
C PRO A 735 6.81 -17.75 16.14
N LEU A 736 6.88 -18.90 16.78
CA LEU A 736 6.75 -20.22 16.19
C LEU A 736 6.10 -21.19 17.18
N THR A 737 5.23 -22.08 16.68
CA THR A 737 4.72 -23.24 17.39
C THR A 737 5.59 -24.44 17.01
N ARG A 738 6.09 -25.21 17.97
CA ARG A 738 6.96 -26.36 17.73
C ARG A 738 6.30 -27.66 18.17
N PRO A 739 6.57 -28.77 17.48
CA PRO A 739 6.29 -30.10 18.00
C PRO A 739 7.09 -30.31 19.29
N THR A 740 6.46 -30.86 20.31
CA THR A 740 7.05 -31.15 21.62
C THR A 740 7.13 -32.63 21.92
N GLY A 741 6.44 -33.46 21.17
CA GLY A 741 6.44 -34.89 21.29
C GLY A 741 5.65 -35.57 20.18
N LYS A 742 5.59 -36.87 20.22
CA LYS A 742 4.75 -37.70 19.35
C LYS A 742 3.92 -38.67 20.17
N LEU A 743 2.82 -39.08 19.60
CA LEU A 743 1.94 -40.15 20.07
C LEU A 743 1.72 -41.12 18.91
N ASP A 744 1.99 -42.37 19.08
CA ASP A 744 1.68 -43.43 18.10
C ASP A 744 0.37 -44.08 18.53
N ILE A 745 -0.67 -43.97 17.71
CA ILE A 745 -2.01 -44.50 17.97
C ILE A 745 -2.44 -45.32 16.76
N ASN A 746 -2.69 -46.59 16.97
CA ASN A 746 -3.11 -47.55 15.90
C ASN A 746 -2.18 -47.58 14.66
N GLY A 747 -0.86 -47.39 14.84
CA GLY A 747 0.10 -47.37 13.74
C GLY A 747 0.26 -46.03 13.04
N GLU A 748 -0.50 -45.02 13.44
CA GLU A 748 -0.37 -43.64 12.93
C GLU A 748 0.36 -42.75 13.95
N THR A 749 1.26 -41.91 13.47
CA THR A 749 2.04 -41.01 14.30
C THR A 749 1.40 -39.61 14.34
N TYR A 750 1.06 -39.14 15.52
CA TYR A 750 0.53 -37.82 15.80
C TYR A 750 1.55 -36.99 16.56
N PHE A 751 1.77 -35.74 16.11
CA PHE A 751 2.65 -34.80 16.83
C PHE A 751 1.86 -34.02 17.87
N THR A 752 2.42 -33.90 19.07
CA THR A 752 1.99 -32.93 20.06
C THR A 752 2.75 -31.63 19.88
N PHE A 753 2.08 -30.50 20.11
CA PHE A 753 2.66 -29.18 19.88
C PHE A 753 2.72 -28.37 21.17
N SER A 754 3.66 -27.45 21.23
CA SER A 754 3.70 -26.41 22.25
C SER A 754 2.45 -25.52 22.18
N ASP A 755 2.24 -24.70 23.19
CA ASP A 755 1.35 -23.56 23.07
C ASP A 755 1.65 -22.75 21.80
N ARG A 756 0.59 -22.19 21.19
CA ARG A 756 0.72 -21.42 19.97
C ARG A 756 1.67 -20.24 20.16
N ASN A 757 2.68 -20.16 19.27
CA ASN A 757 3.66 -19.10 19.26
C ASN A 757 4.50 -18.97 20.54
N ALA A 758 4.69 -20.07 21.28
CA ALA A 758 5.48 -20.09 22.51
C ALA A 758 6.98 -19.91 22.26
N TYR A 759 7.48 -20.35 21.11
CA TYR A 759 8.88 -20.24 20.73
C TYR A 759 9.12 -19.14 19.72
N ARG A 760 10.40 -18.88 19.39
CA ARG A 760 10.81 -17.96 18.32
C ARG A 760 11.87 -18.60 17.44
N VAL A 761 11.83 -18.29 16.14
CA VAL A 761 12.96 -18.57 15.24
C VAL A 761 14.16 -17.71 15.66
N SER A 762 15.34 -18.04 15.17
CA SER A 762 16.56 -17.25 15.42
C SER A 762 16.40 -15.80 14.93
N ASP A 763 17.03 -14.86 15.61
CA ASP A 763 17.08 -13.46 15.20
C ASP A 763 17.71 -13.34 13.80
N THR A 764 17.15 -12.44 13.02
CA THR A 764 17.59 -12.18 11.65
C THR A 764 18.38 -10.88 11.59
N HIS A 765 19.51 -10.89 10.88
CA HIS A 765 20.22 -9.67 10.54
C HIS A 765 20.96 -9.85 9.21
N ARG A 766 21.17 -8.75 8.53
CA ARG A 766 21.81 -8.71 7.21
C ARG A 766 22.46 -7.36 6.97
N MET A 767 23.53 -7.40 6.19
CA MET A 767 24.20 -6.20 5.70
C MET A 767 24.36 -6.32 4.18
N ASP A 768 24.00 -5.23 3.49
CA ASP A 768 24.10 -5.11 2.02
C ASP A 768 24.93 -3.88 1.68
N PHE A 769 25.83 -3.98 0.68
CA PHE A 769 26.58 -2.88 0.13
C PHE A 769 26.20 -2.61 -1.32
N SER A 770 26.19 -1.35 -1.69
CA SER A 770 26.04 -0.93 -3.07
C SER A 770 27.06 0.16 -3.43
N PHE A 771 27.52 0.12 -4.66
CA PHE A 771 28.43 1.08 -5.24
C PHE A 771 27.80 1.62 -6.51
N ASN A 772 27.78 2.95 -6.67
CA ASN A 772 27.25 3.56 -7.88
C ASN A 772 28.35 4.39 -8.52
N TYR A 773 28.56 4.16 -9.84
CA TYR A 773 29.50 4.87 -10.67
C TYR A 773 28.77 5.61 -11.78
N ASN A 774 28.86 6.95 -11.81
CA ASN A 774 28.31 7.79 -12.86
C ASN A 774 29.35 7.95 -13.98
N ALA A 775 29.13 7.24 -15.09
CA ALA A 775 30.07 7.20 -16.20
C ALA A 775 30.16 8.54 -16.94
N THR A 776 29.07 9.29 -17.01
CA THR A 776 29.00 10.54 -17.76
C THR A 776 29.27 11.74 -16.85
N GLY A 777 30.46 12.32 -16.99
CA GLY A 777 30.83 13.57 -16.29
C GLY A 777 30.28 14.84 -16.93
N ASN A 778 29.78 14.79 -18.17
CA ASN A 778 29.28 15.96 -18.88
C ASN A 778 27.76 16.09 -18.70
N PRO A 779 27.24 17.14 -18.04
CA PRO A 779 25.81 17.36 -17.83
C PRO A 779 25.02 17.60 -19.12
N ASN A 780 25.68 17.95 -20.21
CA ASN A 780 25.07 18.31 -21.50
C ASN A 780 24.87 17.13 -22.46
N THR A 781 25.34 15.93 -22.12
CA THR A 781 25.09 14.76 -22.97
C THR A 781 23.63 14.33 -22.87
N ALA A 782 23.02 14.03 -24.03
CA ALA A 782 21.65 13.51 -24.10
C ALA A 782 21.54 12.16 -23.36
N TRP A 783 22.54 11.29 -23.53
CA TRP A 783 22.63 9.99 -22.86
C TRP A 783 23.47 10.08 -21.58
N LYS A 784 22.89 9.64 -20.46
CA LYS A 784 23.55 9.57 -19.14
C LYS A 784 23.55 8.14 -18.67
N GLY A 785 24.72 7.52 -18.56
CA GLY A 785 24.89 6.17 -18.07
C GLY A 785 25.46 6.14 -16.66
N SER A 786 25.06 5.15 -15.88
CA SER A 786 25.63 4.84 -14.57
C SER A 786 25.64 3.33 -14.32
N TRP A 787 26.63 2.89 -13.54
CA TRP A 787 26.72 1.51 -13.09
C TRP A 787 26.38 1.42 -11.63
N SER A 788 25.53 0.46 -11.25
CA SER A 788 25.26 0.05 -9.88
C SER A 788 25.71 -1.37 -9.69
N PHE A 789 26.57 -1.62 -8.72
CA PHE A 789 27.02 -2.96 -8.35
C PHE A 789 27.17 -3.06 -6.84
N GLY A 790 27.14 -4.27 -6.32
CA GLY A 790 27.22 -4.48 -4.89
C GLY A 790 27.07 -5.93 -4.48
N LEU A 791 26.91 -6.11 -3.19
CA LEU A 791 26.79 -7.39 -2.54
C LEU A 791 25.57 -7.37 -1.61
N TYR A 792 24.69 -8.32 -1.82
CA TYR A 792 23.63 -8.64 -0.89
C TYR A 792 24.14 -9.67 0.11
N ASN A 793 23.79 -9.53 1.40
CA ASN A 793 24.16 -10.44 2.48
C ASN A 793 25.68 -10.67 2.59
N VAL A 794 26.43 -9.58 2.78
CA VAL A 794 27.92 -9.53 2.68
C VAL A 794 28.66 -10.59 3.51
N TYR A 795 28.09 -11.00 4.62
CA TYR A 795 28.68 -12.01 5.52
C TYR A 795 27.99 -13.39 5.46
N ALA A 796 27.22 -13.65 4.39
CA ALA A 796 26.61 -14.95 4.09
C ALA A 796 25.77 -15.53 5.25
N ARG A 797 25.03 -14.68 5.98
CA ARG A 797 24.21 -15.17 7.07
C ARG A 797 23.02 -15.97 6.55
N LYS A 798 22.86 -17.18 7.06
CA LYS A 798 21.69 -18.03 6.84
C LYS A 798 20.58 -17.59 7.80
N ASN A 799 19.77 -16.59 7.38
CA ASN A 799 18.60 -16.16 8.13
C ASN A 799 17.50 -17.23 8.06
N THR A 800 16.99 -17.63 9.21
CA THR A 800 15.93 -18.66 9.28
C THR A 800 14.62 -18.11 8.75
N PHE A 801 14.14 -18.68 7.63
CA PHE A 801 12.82 -18.42 7.07
C PHE A 801 11.75 -19.21 7.83
N SER A 802 11.94 -20.52 7.94
CA SER A 802 11.07 -21.41 8.72
C SER A 802 11.89 -22.52 9.37
N GLU A 803 11.26 -23.19 10.32
CA GLU A 803 11.77 -24.44 10.88
C GLU A 803 10.77 -25.52 10.49
N TYR A 804 11.28 -26.65 10.01
CA TYR A 804 10.49 -27.86 9.84
C TYR A 804 11.08 -28.97 10.69
N THR A 805 10.25 -29.88 11.10
CA THR A 805 10.64 -31.01 11.93
C THR A 805 10.50 -32.30 11.15
N SER A 806 11.54 -33.14 11.22
CA SER A 806 11.52 -34.50 10.74
C SER A 806 11.65 -35.43 11.93
N TYR A 807 11.12 -36.63 11.80
CA TYR A 807 11.31 -37.72 12.76
C TYR A 807 12.31 -38.69 12.18
N GLU A 808 13.49 -38.75 12.76
CA GLU A 808 14.60 -39.57 12.31
C GLU A 808 15.26 -40.25 13.53
N ASP A 809 15.58 -41.55 13.45
CA ASP A 809 16.25 -42.31 14.50
C ASP A 809 15.57 -42.15 15.87
N ASP A 810 14.24 -42.27 15.93
CA ASP A 810 13.42 -42.09 17.14
C ASP A 810 13.55 -40.73 17.83
N LYS A 811 13.99 -39.70 17.10
CA LYS A 811 14.14 -38.31 17.61
C LYS A 811 13.45 -37.31 16.70
N VAL A 812 12.81 -36.35 17.34
CA VAL A 812 12.33 -35.14 16.64
C VAL A 812 13.52 -34.24 16.35
N ARG A 813 13.86 -34.07 15.07
CA ARG A 813 14.92 -33.15 14.61
C ARG A 813 14.29 -31.92 14.01
N ALA A 814 14.75 -30.73 14.41
CA ALA A 814 14.34 -29.47 13.83
C ALA A 814 15.39 -28.95 12.85
N TYR A 815 14.97 -28.73 11.62
CA TYR A 815 15.81 -28.20 10.55
C TYR A 815 15.42 -26.76 10.26
N LYS A 816 16.43 -25.88 10.11
CA LYS A 816 16.24 -24.48 9.74
C LYS A 816 16.32 -24.33 8.24
N PHE A 817 15.26 -23.83 7.64
CA PHE A 817 15.23 -23.47 6.23
C PHE A 817 15.59 -21.99 6.06
N SER A 818 16.56 -21.71 5.16
CA SER A 818 17.00 -20.37 4.80
C SER A 818 16.93 -20.21 3.29
N VAL A 819 16.35 -19.12 2.79
CA VAL A 819 16.13 -18.93 1.35
C VAL A 819 17.36 -18.28 0.69
N LEU A 820 17.90 -17.19 1.26
CA LEU A 820 19.04 -16.45 0.74
C LEU A 820 20.23 -16.48 1.72
N GLY A 821 20.83 -17.64 1.90
CA GLY A 821 21.90 -17.85 2.88
C GLY A 821 23.33 -17.53 2.37
N GLY A 822 23.51 -17.09 1.12
CA GLY A 822 24.80 -16.80 0.51
C GLY A 822 25.05 -15.29 0.28
N ILE A 823 26.26 -15.00 -0.23
CA ILE A 823 26.57 -13.67 -0.76
C ILE A 823 26.10 -13.63 -2.22
N PHE A 824 25.30 -12.62 -2.57
CA PHE A 824 24.82 -12.46 -3.93
C PHE A 824 25.36 -11.15 -4.53
N PRO A 825 26.33 -11.23 -5.46
CA PRO A 825 26.80 -10.07 -6.20
C PRO A 825 25.76 -9.63 -7.22
N PHE A 826 25.68 -8.34 -7.48
CA PHE A 826 24.85 -7.80 -8.56
C PHE A 826 25.58 -6.68 -9.32
N ILE A 827 25.19 -6.52 -10.58
CA ILE A 827 25.62 -5.44 -11.44
C ILE A 827 24.46 -5.01 -12.33
N THR A 828 24.27 -3.69 -12.50
CA THR A 828 23.23 -3.11 -13.34
C THR A 828 23.77 -1.87 -14.04
N TYR A 829 23.58 -1.78 -15.32
CA TYR A 829 23.79 -0.55 -16.11
C TYR A 829 22.49 0.22 -16.17
N ASN A 830 22.48 1.44 -15.65
CA ASN A 830 21.34 2.35 -15.69
C ASN A 830 21.61 3.45 -16.71
N PHE A 831 20.58 3.84 -17.44
CA PHE A 831 20.68 4.88 -18.47
C PHE A 831 19.48 5.83 -18.41
N LYS A 832 19.70 7.04 -18.93
CA LYS A 832 18.68 8.09 -19.05
C LYS A 832 19.00 8.97 -20.26
N PHE A 833 17.98 9.34 -21.04
CA PHE A 833 18.09 10.22 -22.19
C PHE A 833 16.89 11.15 -22.34
#